data_c3db93383aa8ff9f388459a40900b641
#
_entry.id   c3db93383aa8ff9f388459a40900b641
#
_cell.length_a   1.000
_cell.length_b   1.000
_cell.length_c   1.000
_cell.angle_alpha   90.00
_cell.angle_beta   90.00
_cell.angle_gamma   90.00
#
_symmetry.space_group_name_H-M   'P 1'
#
loop_
_entity.id
_entity.type
_entity.pdbx_description
1 polymer ?
#
loop_
_entity_poly.entity_id
_entity_poly.type
_entity_poly.pdbx_seq_one_letter_code
_entity_poly.pdbx_strand_id
1 'polypeptide(L)'
;MTLSRQALCFIVLLLFASAAWPQQQRINGSVVLDDTTEAQPLGQRMTYFIDESGQMTIDEVIEHHQAGRFEPVARDRLTLGFYPGATIWVHANITNPDSDPDTRLLVAAENLITSSRLYQLPINNGARDKLSRNEGPGPPARVMPFDNPWSRHTYLLSFKPRTSNEVLIAYQSQAALRFAPTLYTEKSWNAENASAGLKSGLYFGAMAMVLMLMTFRALRYRSKVDGYYLAYIGGLCASVFFTRGLQTLLGLEITSAQVDLATYLSGLIALPAMVGFTRTFIKWPKRRRLQVDQGLVALLVFFWLISWITWTREPSHGFQFLNAATLAVILSLLSAGTWALIRGHTNAKLFLLAFSPFLLAVFFRVLEGLGIMANHELGLDLYFITSFLHAAMLSGAIVIRATSIKKAQDRLKDALDQAESDIQHQREWFQMLSHEIQTPISVIANHTQLAQKSLEPNAPSLSHLKKIDAGTKRLASVVTQLLSIKKLSRSSAYTKRAFDFANLMHKLIANTQHQTQDHILTFESDFDRCQVHGDVNLMTIAIQNLLDNAIQYSPNGGGIVVRLSEKTPGVLTLKVSDEGVGIDAKALAHIFERHYRTKQVEGVIGSGLGLYLVRAIIEQHDGTITCRSVLGEGTTFEVDLPHTSPR
;
A
#
# COMPACT_ATOMS: atom_id res chain seq x y z
N MET A 1 9.35 -17.01 -20.70
CA MET A 1 8.74 -16.42 -21.92
C MET A 1 7.72 -17.32 -22.62
N THR A 2 7.68 -18.60 -22.34
CA THR A 2 6.79 -19.59 -22.99
C THR A 2 5.36 -19.64 -22.43
N LEU A 3 5.17 -19.36 -21.14
CA LEU A 3 3.82 -19.37 -20.53
C LEU A 3 2.90 -18.20 -21.00
N SER A 4 3.46 -17.07 -21.42
CA SER A 4 2.64 -15.92 -21.88
C SER A 4 2.04 -16.11 -23.27
N ARG A 5 2.71 -16.85 -24.15
CA ARG A 5 2.17 -17.16 -25.50
C ARG A 5 1.07 -18.21 -25.45
N GLN A 6 1.19 -19.21 -24.57
CA GLN A 6 0.16 -20.23 -24.40
C GLN A 6 -1.11 -19.67 -23.75
N ALA A 7 -1.01 -18.77 -22.76
CA ALA A 7 -2.16 -18.10 -22.17
C ALA A 7 -2.87 -17.18 -23.19
N LEU A 8 -2.13 -16.46 -24.02
CA LEU A 8 -2.70 -15.62 -25.08
C LEU A 8 -3.37 -16.47 -26.18
N CYS A 9 -2.74 -17.58 -26.60
CA CYS A 9 -3.34 -18.53 -27.53
C CYS A 9 -4.61 -19.19 -26.96
N PHE A 10 -4.64 -19.51 -25.67
CA PHE A 10 -5.82 -20.09 -25.02
C PHE A 10 -6.98 -19.09 -24.94
N ILE A 11 -6.71 -17.82 -24.67
CA ILE A 11 -7.71 -16.74 -24.69
C ILE A 11 -8.22 -16.50 -26.11
N VAL A 12 -7.36 -16.50 -27.11
CA VAL A 12 -7.73 -16.34 -28.53
C VAL A 12 -8.53 -17.57 -29.03
N LEU A 13 -8.14 -18.79 -28.64
CA LEU A 13 -8.90 -20.03 -28.97
C LEU A 13 -10.27 -20.05 -28.30
N LEU A 14 -10.42 -19.58 -27.06
CA LEU A 14 -11.71 -19.42 -26.39
C LEU A 14 -12.60 -18.37 -27.08
N LEU A 15 -12.03 -17.29 -27.62
CA LEU A 15 -12.76 -16.28 -28.38
C LEU A 15 -13.23 -16.81 -29.77
N PHE A 16 -12.47 -17.69 -30.42
CA PHE A 16 -12.87 -18.31 -31.70
C PHE A 16 -13.77 -19.54 -31.55
N ALA A 17 -13.71 -20.26 -30.43
CA ALA A 17 -14.60 -21.40 -30.15
C ALA A 17 -16.08 -20.98 -29.98
N SER A 18 -16.34 -19.70 -29.68
CA SER A 18 -17.69 -19.15 -29.54
C SER A 18 -18.38 -18.85 -30.88
N ALA A 19 -17.63 -18.83 -31.99
CA ALA A 19 -18.15 -18.46 -33.31
C ALA A 19 -18.73 -19.64 -34.12
N ALA A 20 -18.59 -20.88 -33.66
CA ALA A 20 -19.00 -22.08 -34.38
C ALA A 20 -19.99 -22.93 -33.58
N TRP A 21 -21.19 -22.39 -33.31
CA TRP A 21 -22.29 -23.18 -32.79
C TRP A 21 -23.38 -23.38 -33.85
N PRO A 22 -23.96 -24.60 -33.93
CA PRO A 22 -24.94 -24.91 -34.91
C PRO A 22 -26.19 -24.04 -34.74
N GLN A 23 -26.69 -23.47 -35.83
CA GLN A 23 -28.01 -22.87 -35.89
C GLN A 23 -29.04 -23.97 -35.55
N GLN A 24 -29.59 -23.94 -34.34
CA GLN A 24 -30.69 -24.80 -33.97
C GLN A 24 -31.93 -24.44 -34.82
N GLN A 25 -32.62 -25.48 -35.29
CA GLN A 25 -33.83 -25.37 -36.09
C GLN A 25 -34.91 -24.55 -35.38
N ARG A 26 -35.56 -23.66 -36.12
CA ARG A 26 -36.71 -22.87 -35.65
C ARG A 26 -37.84 -23.79 -35.20
N ILE A 27 -38.25 -23.71 -33.92
CA ILE A 27 -39.41 -24.42 -33.41
C ILE A 27 -40.56 -23.41 -33.36
N ASN A 28 -41.32 -23.30 -34.41
CA ASN A 28 -42.61 -22.58 -34.41
C ASN A 28 -43.69 -23.52 -33.85
N GLY A 29 -44.25 -23.22 -32.69
CA GLY A 29 -45.33 -24.01 -32.13
C GLY A 29 -45.80 -23.51 -30.76
N SER A 30 -47.00 -23.94 -30.35
CA SER A 30 -47.49 -23.70 -28.99
C SER A 30 -46.65 -24.46 -27.95
N VAL A 31 -46.52 -23.87 -26.77
CA VAL A 31 -46.01 -24.54 -25.58
C VAL A 31 -47.10 -25.48 -25.07
N VAL A 32 -46.91 -26.78 -25.21
CA VAL A 32 -47.86 -27.78 -24.68
C VAL A 32 -47.48 -28.07 -23.23
N LEU A 33 -48.43 -27.89 -22.31
CA LEU A 33 -48.21 -28.23 -20.90
C LEU A 33 -48.06 -29.74 -20.76
N ASP A 34 -47.06 -30.14 -19.98
CA ASP A 34 -46.75 -31.53 -19.70
C ASP A 34 -46.56 -31.68 -18.17
N ASP A 35 -47.34 -32.57 -17.59
CA ASP A 35 -47.30 -32.87 -16.16
C ASP A 35 -46.00 -33.50 -15.67
N THR A 36 -45.23 -34.07 -16.63
CA THR A 36 -43.92 -34.67 -16.34
C THR A 36 -42.78 -33.64 -16.28
N THR A 37 -43.02 -32.43 -16.82
CA THR A 37 -42.01 -31.38 -16.93
C THR A 37 -42.17 -30.40 -15.79
N GLU A 38 -41.26 -30.46 -14.80
CA GLU A 38 -41.28 -29.63 -13.61
C GLU A 38 -41.03 -28.14 -13.88
N ALA A 39 -40.23 -27.78 -14.90
CA ALA A 39 -39.94 -26.43 -15.36
C ALA A 39 -39.85 -26.36 -16.86
N GLN A 40 -40.69 -25.53 -17.48
CA GLN A 40 -40.81 -25.44 -18.93
C GLN A 40 -40.51 -24.01 -19.44
N PRO A 41 -39.30 -23.77 -20.00
CA PRO A 41 -38.98 -22.46 -20.57
C PRO A 41 -39.83 -22.20 -21.83
N LEU A 42 -40.32 -20.98 -21.99
CA LEU A 42 -41.06 -20.58 -23.20
C LEU A 42 -40.12 -20.45 -24.40
N GLY A 43 -38.90 -19.97 -24.20
CA GLY A 43 -37.76 -20.02 -25.11
C GLY A 43 -38.05 -19.68 -26.56
N GLN A 44 -37.65 -20.57 -27.47
CA GLN A 44 -37.78 -20.42 -28.91
C GLN A 44 -39.24 -20.46 -29.42
N ARG A 45 -40.19 -20.73 -28.55
CA ARG A 45 -41.63 -20.75 -28.86
C ARG A 45 -42.30 -19.40 -28.65
N MET A 46 -41.50 -18.37 -28.32
CA MET A 46 -41.95 -16.99 -28.16
C MET A 46 -41.67 -16.18 -29.41
N THR A 47 -42.47 -15.14 -29.56
CA THR A 47 -42.18 -14.03 -30.47
C THR A 47 -42.13 -12.72 -29.67
N TYR A 48 -41.42 -11.71 -30.15
CA TYR A 48 -41.30 -10.42 -29.47
C TYR A 48 -41.51 -9.26 -30.45
N PHE A 49 -41.89 -8.11 -29.90
CA PHE A 49 -42.03 -6.84 -30.59
C PHE A 49 -41.53 -5.69 -29.70
N ILE A 50 -40.82 -4.75 -30.29
CA ILE A 50 -40.27 -3.59 -29.63
C ILE A 50 -41.15 -2.39 -29.91
N ASP A 51 -41.89 -1.91 -28.89
CA ASP A 51 -42.60 -0.64 -28.92
C ASP A 51 -41.66 0.46 -28.45
N GLU A 52 -41.02 1.16 -29.39
CA GLU A 52 -40.09 2.24 -29.12
C GLU A 52 -40.75 3.44 -28.43
N SER A 53 -42.08 3.62 -28.65
CA SER A 53 -42.83 4.70 -27.98
C SER A 53 -43.07 4.42 -26.50
N GLY A 54 -43.11 3.14 -26.11
CA GLY A 54 -43.44 2.67 -24.77
C GLY A 54 -44.86 2.93 -24.35
N GLN A 55 -45.75 3.38 -25.26
CA GLN A 55 -47.11 3.86 -24.95
C GLN A 55 -48.20 3.06 -25.63
N MET A 56 -47.89 2.07 -26.46
CA MET A 56 -48.88 1.26 -27.13
C MET A 56 -49.82 0.57 -26.14
N THR A 57 -51.11 0.62 -26.46
CA THR A 57 -52.16 -0.10 -25.72
C THR A 57 -52.11 -1.59 -26.09
N ILE A 58 -52.74 -2.43 -25.25
CA ILE A 58 -52.79 -3.89 -25.52
C ILE A 58 -53.52 -4.20 -26.84
N ASP A 59 -54.52 -3.43 -27.20
CA ASP A 59 -55.31 -3.65 -28.43
C ASP A 59 -54.46 -3.35 -29.66
N GLU A 60 -53.70 -2.27 -29.69
CA GLU A 60 -52.75 -1.94 -30.76
C GLU A 60 -51.67 -3.03 -30.90
N VAL A 61 -51.19 -3.57 -29.78
CA VAL A 61 -50.19 -4.65 -29.80
C VAL A 61 -50.76 -5.95 -30.34
N ILE A 62 -52.01 -6.27 -30.06
CA ILE A 62 -52.73 -7.42 -30.62
C ILE A 62 -52.86 -7.26 -32.16
N GLU A 63 -53.22 -6.05 -32.64
CA GLU A 63 -53.23 -5.75 -34.07
C GLU A 63 -51.87 -5.96 -34.74
N HIS A 64 -50.79 -5.49 -34.10
CA HIS A 64 -49.43 -5.72 -34.58
C HIS A 64 -49.05 -7.20 -34.61
N HIS A 65 -49.48 -7.98 -33.64
CA HIS A 65 -49.25 -9.43 -33.62
C HIS A 65 -50.00 -10.11 -34.75
N GLN A 66 -51.29 -9.78 -34.97
CA GLN A 66 -52.11 -10.31 -36.06
C GLN A 66 -51.56 -9.91 -37.45
N ALA A 67 -50.95 -8.75 -37.57
CA ALA A 67 -50.28 -8.28 -38.77
C ALA A 67 -48.90 -8.95 -39.01
N GLY A 68 -48.46 -9.89 -38.14
CA GLY A 68 -47.22 -10.64 -38.27
C GLY A 68 -45.95 -9.82 -38.04
N ARG A 69 -46.02 -8.74 -37.26
CA ARG A 69 -44.88 -7.83 -36.96
C ARG A 69 -43.99 -8.29 -35.80
N PHE A 70 -44.35 -9.41 -35.15
CA PHE A 70 -43.55 -9.99 -34.08
C PHE A 70 -42.43 -10.85 -34.65
N GLU A 71 -41.22 -10.66 -34.13
CA GLU A 71 -40.04 -11.43 -34.50
C GLU A 71 -39.88 -12.68 -33.62
N PRO A 72 -39.46 -13.82 -34.18
CA PRO A 72 -39.26 -15.04 -33.40
C PRO A 72 -38.01 -14.92 -32.50
N VAL A 73 -38.12 -15.46 -31.29
CA VAL A 73 -36.99 -15.59 -30.39
C VAL A 73 -36.11 -16.73 -30.83
N ALA A 74 -34.85 -16.44 -31.16
CA ALA A 74 -33.91 -17.42 -31.72
C ALA A 74 -33.33 -18.42 -30.70
N ARG A 75 -33.49 -18.17 -29.41
CA ARG A 75 -32.90 -18.95 -28.29
C ARG A 75 -33.85 -19.06 -27.11
N ASP A 76 -33.51 -19.90 -26.13
CA ASP A 76 -34.30 -20.08 -24.90
C ASP A 76 -34.36 -18.83 -24.00
N ARG A 77 -33.51 -17.88 -24.27
CA ARG A 77 -33.48 -16.56 -23.58
C ARG A 77 -33.43 -15.43 -24.58
N LEU A 78 -34.16 -14.35 -24.32
CA LEU A 78 -34.10 -13.13 -25.09
C LEU A 78 -33.17 -12.13 -24.40
N THR A 79 -32.17 -11.66 -25.11
CA THR A 79 -31.23 -10.62 -24.66
C THR A 79 -31.20 -9.53 -25.72
N LEU A 80 -31.78 -8.37 -25.39
CA LEU A 80 -31.96 -7.27 -26.34
C LEU A 80 -31.04 -6.08 -26.05
N GLY A 81 -30.28 -6.10 -24.91
CA GLY A 81 -29.49 -4.95 -24.49
C GLY A 81 -30.36 -3.86 -23.87
N PHE A 82 -29.99 -2.59 -24.08
CA PHE A 82 -30.65 -1.44 -23.45
C PHE A 82 -31.65 -0.79 -24.40
N TYR A 83 -32.91 -0.70 -23.97
CA TYR A 83 -34.00 -0.03 -24.66
C TYR A 83 -34.74 0.92 -23.71
N PRO A 84 -34.12 2.07 -23.39
CA PRO A 84 -34.70 3.01 -22.45
C PRO A 84 -36.00 3.60 -22.99
N GLY A 85 -37.04 3.62 -22.16
CA GLY A 85 -38.36 4.14 -22.52
C GLY A 85 -39.21 3.23 -23.40
N ALA A 86 -38.64 2.21 -24.05
CA ALA A 86 -39.38 1.26 -24.86
C ALA A 86 -40.10 0.21 -24.00
N THR A 87 -41.20 -0.34 -24.53
CA THR A 87 -41.86 -1.53 -24.03
C THR A 87 -41.60 -2.72 -24.94
N ILE A 88 -41.03 -3.79 -24.38
CA ILE A 88 -40.84 -5.03 -25.11
C ILE A 88 -42.01 -5.95 -24.86
N TRP A 89 -42.73 -6.24 -25.91
CA TRP A 89 -43.86 -7.17 -25.88
C TRP A 89 -43.40 -8.56 -26.29
N VAL A 90 -43.72 -9.56 -25.49
CA VAL A 90 -43.42 -10.95 -25.73
C VAL A 90 -44.72 -11.73 -25.81
N HIS A 91 -44.88 -12.53 -26.85
CA HIS A 91 -46.03 -13.37 -27.07
C HIS A 91 -45.63 -14.85 -27.02
N ALA A 92 -46.45 -15.63 -26.35
CA ALA A 92 -46.38 -17.10 -26.37
C ALA A 92 -47.79 -17.70 -26.42
N ASN A 93 -47.92 -18.84 -27.11
CA ASN A 93 -49.14 -19.62 -27.12
C ASN A 93 -48.94 -20.87 -26.25
N ILE A 94 -49.83 -21.07 -25.26
CA ILE A 94 -49.72 -22.14 -24.25
C ILE A 94 -50.97 -22.98 -24.32
N THR A 95 -50.82 -24.28 -24.52
CA THR A 95 -51.96 -25.24 -24.66
C THR A 95 -51.95 -26.23 -23.51
N ASN A 96 -53.08 -26.34 -22.82
CA ASN A 96 -53.38 -27.43 -21.92
C ASN A 96 -54.05 -28.58 -22.67
N PRO A 97 -53.40 -29.72 -22.93
CA PRO A 97 -53.96 -30.83 -23.65
C PRO A 97 -54.85 -31.71 -22.78
N ASP A 98 -54.75 -31.62 -21.47
CA ASP A 98 -55.36 -32.50 -20.51
C ASP A 98 -56.86 -32.22 -20.28
N SER A 99 -57.56 -33.22 -19.73
CA SER A 99 -58.96 -33.12 -19.36
C SER A 99 -59.19 -32.35 -18.04
N ASP A 100 -58.12 -32.07 -17.32
CA ASP A 100 -58.17 -31.38 -16.03
C ASP A 100 -57.64 -29.93 -16.12
N PRO A 101 -58.09 -29.03 -15.31
CA PRO A 101 -57.56 -27.69 -15.23
C PRO A 101 -56.15 -27.73 -14.67
N ASP A 102 -55.21 -27.01 -15.29
CA ASP A 102 -53.85 -26.90 -14.82
C ASP A 102 -53.51 -25.48 -14.34
N THR A 103 -52.68 -25.36 -13.33
CA THR A 103 -52.23 -24.08 -12.77
C THR A 103 -50.71 -24.06 -12.73
N ARG A 104 -50.13 -23.07 -13.37
CA ARG A 104 -48.69 -22.89 -13.46
C ARG A 104 -48.25 -21.51 -12.99
N LEU A 105 -47.10 -21.46 -12.39
CA LEU A 105 -46.43 -20.22 -12.07
C LEU A 105 -45.54 -19.82 -13.25
N LEU A 106 -45.81 -18.66 -13.84
CA LEU A 106 -44.96 -18.06 -14.84
C LEU A 106 -44.00 -17.09 -14.19
N VAL A 107 -42.73 -17.40 -14.16
CA VAL A 107 -41.66 -16.48 -13.77
C VAL A 107 -41.27 -15.71 -15.03
N ALA A 108 -41.78 -14.49 -15.15
CA ALA A 108 -41.64 -13.71 -16.35
C ALA A 108 -40.26 -13.09 -16.52
N ALA A 109 -39.62 -12.70 -15.41
CA ALA A 109 -38.36 -11.98 -15.48
C ALA A 109 -37.54 -12.03 -14.17
N GLU A 110 -36.26 -11.70 -14.28
CA GLU A 110 -35.38 -11.44 -13.15
C GLU A 110 -35.66 -10.07 -12.51
N ASN A 111 -35.19 -9.83 -11.29
CA ASN A 111 -35.48 -8.63 -10.50
C ASN A 111 -34.95 -7.28 -11.05
N LEU A 112 -34.13 -7.29 -12.08
CA LEU A 112 -33.60 -6.08 -12.74
C LEU A 112 -34.57 -5.42 -13.70
N ILE A 113 -35.73 -6.03 -13.97
CA ILE A 113 -36.78 -5.44 -14.80
C ILE A 113 -37.57 -4.45 -13.96
N THR A 114 -37.73 -3.22 -14.46
CA THR A 114 -38.43 -2.14 -13.76
C THR A 114 -39.91 -2.45 -13.56
N SER A 115 -40.56 -2.95 -14.63
CA SER A 115 -41.95 -3.38 -14.57
C SER A 115 -42.24 -4.49 -15.57
N SER A 116 -43.17 -5.37 -15.21
CA SER A 116 -43.77 -6.30 -16.16
C SER A 116 -45.29 -6.27 -15.99
N ARG A 117 -46.00 -6.50 -17.08
CA ARG A 117 -47.48 -6.64 -17.12
C ARG A 117 -47.80 -7.85 -17.97
N LEU A 118 -48.67 -8.73 -17.48
CA LEU A 118 -49.07 -9.94 -18.16
C LEU A 118 -50.53 -9.88 -18.49
N TYR A 119 -50.88 -10.32 -19.72
CA TYR A 119 -52.22 -10.43 -20.24
C TYR A 119 -52.44 -11.85 -20.75
N GLN A 120 -53.56 -12.47 -20.36
CA GLN A 120 -53.95 -13.79 -20.78
C GLN A 120 -55.23 -13.70 -21.64
N LEU A 121 -55.17 -14.28 -22.85
CA LEU A 121 -56.24 -14.29 -23.83
C LEU A 121 -56.67 -15.73 -24.08
N PRO A 122 -57.91 -16.11 -23.85
CA PRO A 122 -58.40 -17.44 -24.19
C PRO A 122 -58.53 -17.58 -25.73
N ILE A 123 -57.93 -18.62 -26.32
CA ILE A 123 -58.15 -18.97 -27.74
C ILE A 123 -59.30 -19.97 -27.78
N ASN A 124 -60.46 -19.54 -28.29
CA ASN A 124 -61.54 -20.46 -28.61
C ASN A 124 -61.23 -21.23 -29.90
N ASN A 125 -60.75 -22.47 -29.79
CA ASN A 125 -60.48 -23.37 -30.91
C ASN A 125 -61.73 -23.77 -31.73
N GLY A 126 -62.90 -23.29 -31.38
CA GLY A 126 -64.17 -23.63 -32.07
C GLY A 126 -64.77 -22.57 -32.98
N ALA A 127 -64.20 -21.36 -33.06
CA ALA A 127 -64.84 -20.22 -33.70
C ALA A 127 -64.26 -19.80 -35.07
N ARG A 128 -63.41 -20.59 -35.71
CA ARG A 128 -62.94 -20.25 -37.08
C ARG A 128 -63.99 -20.44 -38.16
N ASP A 129 -65.12 -21.16 -37.86
CA ASP A 129 -66.12 -21.49 -38.88
C ASP A 129 -67.49 -20.84 -38.70
N LYS A 130 -67.73 -20.06 -37.66
CA LYS A 130 -69.00 -19.32 -37.49
C LYS A 130 -68.76 -17.92 -36.91
N LEU A 131 -68.25 -17.03 -37.73
CA LEU A 131 -68.40 -15.59 -37.52
C LEU A 131 -69.88 -15.20 -37.80
N SER A 132 -70.77 -15.49 -36.89
CA SER A 132 -72.04 -14.84 -36.82
C SER A 132 -72.14 -14.05 -35.51
N ARG A 133 -71.90 -12.75 -35.67
CA ARG A 133 -72.41 -11.61 -34.89
C ARG A 133 -72.44 -11.74 -33.37
N ASN A 134 -71.61 -10.92 -32.71
CA ASN A 134 -71.80 -10.28 -31.39
C ASN A 134 -71.20 -10.90 -30.14
N GLU A 135 -70.26 -11.83 -30.16
CA GLU A 135 -69.38 -12.01 -29.00
C GLU A 135 -67.92 -12.06 -29.49
N GLY A 136 -67.32 -10.89 -29.54
CA GLY A 136 -65.88 -10.80 -29.72
C GLY A 136 -65.14 -11.46 -28.53
N PRO A 137 -63.87 -11.87 -28.70
CA PRO A 137 -63.08 -12.36 -27.57
C PRO A 137 -63.20 -11.35 -26.41
N GLY A 138 -63.51 -11.83 -25.22
CA GLY A 138 -63.57 -10.96 -24.04
C GLY A 138 -62.33 -10.12 -23.89
N PRO A 139 -62.41 -8.96 -23.24
CA PRO A 139 -61.26 -8.09 -23.11
C PRO A 139 -60.06 -8.83 -22.47
N PRO A 140 -58.83 -8.53 -22.88
CA PRO A 140 -57.65 -9.17 -22.35
C PRO A 140 -57.59 -9.03 -20.84
N ALA A 141 -57.57 -10.15 -20.13
CA ALA A 141 -57.52 -10.16 -18.70
C ALA A 141 -56.10 -9.88 -18.20
N ARG A 142 -55.90 -8.74 -17.52
CA ARG A 142 -54.62 -8.47 -16.87
C ARG A 142 -54.47 -9.39 -15.66
N VAL A 143 -53.39 -10.16 -15.65
CA VAL A 143 -53.07 -11.03 -14.52
C VAL A 143 -52.23 -10.25 -13.51
N MET A 144 -52.63 -10.30 -12.24
CA MET A 144 -51.90 -9.64 -11.17
C MET A 144 -50.66 -10.46 -10.80
N PRO A 145 -49.54 -9.83 -10.44
CA PRO A 145 -48.36 -10.54 -9.96
C PRO A 145 -48.69 -11.40 -8.74
N PHE A 146 -48.12 -12.59 -8.70
CA PHE A 146 -48.16 -13.44 -7.52
C PHE A 146 -47.22 -12.87 -6.47
N ASP A 147 -47.70 -12.72 -5.23
CA ASP A 147 -46.89 -12.18 -4.16
C ASP A 147 -45.80 -13.19 -3.75
N ASN A 148 -44.61 -12.91 -4.18
CA ASN A 148 -43.45 -13.77 -3.97
C ASN A 148 -42.23 -12.92 -3.58
N PRO A 149 -41.60 -13.18 -2.42
CA PRO A 149 -40.41 -12.44 -1.96
C PRO A 149 -39.19 -12.59 -2.87
N TRP A 150 -39.12 -13.64 -3.69
CA TRP A 150 -37.98 -13.92 -4.58
C TRP A 150 -38.08 -13.30 -5.96
N SER A 151 -39.32 -13.00 -6.44
CA SER A 151 -39.53 -12.41 -7.75
C SER A 151 -40.80 -11.58 -7.80
N ARG A 152 -40.68 -10.30 -8.12
CA ARG A 152 -41.79 -9.38 -8.34
C ARG A 152 -42.53 -9.61 -9.65
N HIS A 153 -41.98 -10.47 -10.52
CA HIS A 153 -42.47 -10.72 -11.88
C HIS A 153 -42.95 -12.18 -12.04
N THR A 154 -43.55 -12.72 -10.99
CA THR A 154 -44.14 -14.06 -11.00
C THR A 154 -45.67 -13.92 -11.12
N TYR A 155 -46.25 -14.72 -11.97
CA TYR A 155 -47.70 -14.68 -12.24
C TYR A 155 -48.28 -16.08 -12.11
N LEU A 156 -49.43 -16.20 -11.48
CA LEU A 156 -50.18 -17.44 -11.40
C LEU A 156 -51.13 -17.52 -12.61
N LEU A 157 -50.93 -18.52 -13.47
CA LEU A 157 -51.73 -18.76 -14.66
C LEU A 157 -52.58 -20.01 -14.49
N SER A 158 -53.88 -19.91 -14.83
CA SER A 158 -54.82 -21.02 -14.79
C SER A 158 -55.27 -21.34 -16.20
N PHE A 159 -55.16 -22.59 -16.58
CA PHE A 159 -55.49 -23.13 -17.91
C PHE A 159 -56.70 -24.06 -17.78
N LYS A 160 -57.76 -23.77 -18.54
CA LYS A 160 -58.89 -24.64 -18.64
C LYS A 160 -58.54 -25.94 -19.40
N PRO A 161 -59.26 -27.06 -19.15
CA PRO A 161 -59.05 -28.31 -19.88
C PRO A 161 -59.16 -28.12 -21.38
N ARG A 162 -58.25 -28.71 -22.12
CA ARG A 162 -58.25 -28.75 -23.59
C ARG A 162 -58.34 -27.38 -24.26
N THR A 163 -57.73 -26.35 -23.66
CA THR A 163 -57.76 -25.00 -24.20
C THR A 163 -56.33 -24.50 -24.50
N SER A 164 -56.26 -23.61 -25.50
CA SER A 164 -55.05 -22.83 -25.78
C SER A 164 -55.31 -21.39 -25.32
N ASN A 165 -54.27 -20.78 -24.75
CA ASN A 165 -54.31 -19.38 -24.33
C ASN A 165 -53.10 -18.64 -24.93
N GLU A 166 -53.34 -17.44 -25.45
CA GLU A 166 -52.29 -16.52 -25.80
C GLU A 166 -51.87 -15.73 -24.57
N VAL A 167 -50.56 -15.64 -24.32
CA VAL A 167 -49.98 -14.88 -23.23
C VAL A 167 -49.14 -13.76 -23.84
N LEU A 168 -49.45 -12.52 -23.46
CA LEU A 168 -48.70 -11.34 -23.81
C LEU A 168 -48.06 -10.76 -22.56
N ILE A 169 -46.76 -10.52 -22.62
CA ILE A 169 -45.99 -9.96 -21.49
C ILE A 169 -45.32 -8.67 -21.96
N ALA A 170 -45.60 -7.57 -21.28
CA ALA A 170 -44.95 -6.28 -21.50
C ALA A 170 -43.80 -6.08 -20.49
N TYR A 171 -42.64 -5.79 -20.98
CA TYR A 171 -41.46 -5.52 -20.15
C TYR A 171 -40.96 -4.10 -20.34
N GLN A 172 -40.63 -3.43 -19.24
CA GLN A 172 -39.92 -2.15 -19.22
C GLN A 172 -38.74 -2.25 -18.27
N SER A 173 -37.56 -1.76 -18.68
CA SER A 173 -36.36 -1.75 -17.84
C SER A 173 -35.44 -0.60 -18.16
N GLN A 174 -34.80 -0.07 -17.12
CA GLN A 174 -33.68 0.87 -17.22
C GLN A 174 -32.33 0.15 -17.37
N ALA A 175 -32.28 -1.13 -17.02
CA ALA A 175 -31.11 -1.99 -17.22
C ALA A 175 -31.21 -2.75 -18.56
N ALA A 176 -30.16 -3.49 -18.92
CA ALA A 176 -30.19 -4.35 -20.10
C ALA A 176 -31.32 -5.39 -19.98
N LEU A 177 -32.18 -5.43 -21.00
CA LEU A 177 -33.31 -6.34 -21.06
C LEU A 177 -32.85 -7.77 -21.32
N ARG A 178 -33.21 -8.63 -20.37
CA ARG A 178 -32.76 -10.00 -20.32
C ARG A 178 -33.76 -10.84 -19.56
N PHE A 179 -34.41 -11.76 -20.25
CA PHE A 179 -35.42 -12.60 -19.63
C PHE A 179 -35.58 -13.95 -20.33
N ALA A 180 -35.96 -14.92 -19.56
CA ALA A 180 -36.29 -16.28 -19.99
C ALA A 180 -37.56 -16.72 -19.27
N PRO A 181 -38.74 -16.32 -19.76
CA PRO A 181 -39.99 -16.70 -19.10
C PRO A 181 -40.07 -18.22 -19.02
N THR A 182 -40.37 -18.72 -17.83
CA THR A 182 -40.42 -20.15 -17.54
C THR A 182 -41.68 -20.47 -16.73
N LEU A 183 -42.39 -21.49 -17.16
CA LEU A 183 -43.53 -22.06 -16.47
C LEU A 183 -43.05 -23.12 -15.48
N TYR A 184 -43.51 -23.00 -14.24
CA TYR A 184 -43.20 -23.94 -13.14
C TYR A 184 -44.48 -24.56 -12.60
N THR A 185 -44.39 -25.81 -12.15
CA THR A 185 -45.34 -26.33 -11.19
C THR A 185 -45.04 -25.67 -9.82
N GLU A 186 -46.05 -25.55 -8.94
CA GLU A 186 -45.85 -24.99 -7.62
C GLU A 186 -44.74 -25.73 -6.83
N LYS A 187 -44.71 -27.05 -6.96
CA LYS A 187 -43.70 -27.91 -6.32
C LYS A 187 -42.28 -27.59 -6.82
N SER A 188 -42.09 -27.51 -8.13
CA SER A 188 -40.77 -27.26 -8.71
C SER A 188 -40.31 -25.84 -8.45
N TRP A 189 -41.22 -24.87 -8.43
CA TRP A 189 -40.92 -23.48 -8.07
C TRP A 189 -40.44 -23.39 -6.62
N ASN A 190 -41.13 -24.04 -5.69
CA ASN A 190 -40.71 -24.07 -4.30
C ASN A 190 -39.34 -24.73 -4.10
N ALA A 191 -39.04 -25.78 -4.84
CA ALA A 191 -37.74 -26.42 -4.81
C ALA A 191 -36.62 -25.51 -5.37
N GLU A 192 -36.87 -24.83 -6.50
CA GLU A 192 -35.94 -23.89 -7.10
C GLU A 192 -35.66 -22.69 -6.18
N ASN A 193 -36.71 -22.11 -5.58
CA ASN A 193 -36.58 -21.03 -4.61
C ASN A 193 -35.78 -21.45 -3.37
N ALA A 194 -36.03 -22.66 -2.84
CA ALA A 194 -35.26 -23.17 -1.71
C ALA A 194 -33.78 -23.34 -2.06
N SER A 195 -33.48 -23.88 -3.26
CA SER A 195 -32.12 -24.00 -3.78
C SER A 195 -31.44 -22.63 -3.96
N ALA A 196 -32.14 -21.68 -4.61
CA ALA A 196 -31.63 -20.32 -4.81
C ALA A 196 -31.40 -19.60 -3.46
N GLY A 197 -32.31 -19.79 -2.50
CA GLY A 197 -32.17 -19.27 -1.13
C GLY A 197 -30.96 -19.84 -0.40
N LEU A 198 -30.73 -21.15 -0.48
CA LEU A 198 -29.57 -21.80 0.12
C LEU A 198 -28.27 -21.31 -0.50
N LYS A 199 -28.17 -21.27 -1.84
CA LYS A 199 -26.99 -20.75 -2.56
C LYS A 199 -26.68 -19.32 -2.18
N SER A 200 -27.70 -18.45 -2.15
CA SER A 200 -27.55 -17.06 -1.76
C SER A 200 -27.14 -16.91 -0.29
N GLY A 201 -27.76 -17.67 0.62
CA GLY A 201 -27.43 -17.69 2.06
C GLY A 201 -25.99 -18.10 2.31
N LEU A 202 -25.51 -19.17 1.65
CA LEU A 202 -24.12 -19.62 1.74
C LEU A 202 -23.15 -18.56 1.21
N TYR A 203 -23.45 -17.96 0.06
CA TYR A 203 -22.62 -16.89 -0.51
C TYR A 203 -22.50 -15.69 0.42
N PHE A 204 -23.63 -15.13 0.87
CA PHE A 204 -23.63 -13.93 1.73
C PHE A 204 -23.09 -14.23 3.13
N GLY A 205 -23.35 -15.42 3.68
CA GLY A 205 -22.74 -15.85 4.94
C GLY A 205 -21.22 -15.92 4.86
N ALA A 206 -20.69 -16.53 3.81
CA ALA A 206 -19.25 -16.61 3.57
C ALA A 206 -18.62 -15.22 3.33
N MET A 207 -19.28 -14.36 2.53
CA MET A 207 -18.80 -12.99 2.29
C MET A 207 -18.87 -12.14 3.56
N ALA A 208 -19.92 -12.25 4.37
CA ALA A 208 -20.03 -11.56 5.65
C ALA A 208 -18.90 -11.96 6.60
N MET A 209 -18.54 -13.25 6.65
CA MET A 209 -17.39 -13.73 7.44
C MET A 209 -16.08 -13.10 6.96
N VAL A 210 -15.84 -13.07 5.66
CA VAL A 210 -14.64 -12.44 5.07
C VAL A 210 -14.60 -10.94 5.40
N LEU A 211 -15.72 -10.23 5.23
CA LEU A 211 -15.82 -8.80 5.54
C LEU A 211 -15.62 -8.53 7.03
N MET A 212 -16.19 -9.35 7.90
CA MET A 212 -16.03 -9.22 9.35
C MET A 212 -14.55 -9.38 9.77
N LEU A 213 -13.87 -10.43 9.29
CA LEU A 213 -12.46 -10.67 9.57
C LEU A 213 -11.58 -9.50 9.06
N MET A 214 -11.87 -9.00 7.86
CA MET A 214 -11.12 -7.89 7.28
C MET A 214 -11.43 -6.56 7.97
N THR A 215 -12.66 -6.36 8.46
CA THR A 215 -13.03 -5.18 9.26
C THR A 215 -12.28 -5.17 10.59
N PHE A 216 -12.26 -6.31 11.30
CA PHE A 216 -11.47 -6.44 12.53
C PHE A 216 -10.00 -6.12 12.29
N ARG A 217 -9.44 -6.65 11.19
CA ARG A 217 -8.07 -6.38 10.78
C ARG A 217 -7.86 -4.88 10.45
N ALA A 218 -8.78 -4.26 9.69
CA ALA A 218 -8.70 -2.84 9.33
C ALA A 218 -8.71 -1.93 10.56
N LEU A 219 -9.58 -2.21 11.53
CA LEU A 219 -9.64 -1.50 12.80
C LEU A 219 -8.34 -1.67 13.61
N ARG A 220 -7.78 -2.89 13.63
CA ARG A 220 -6.58 -3.21 14.42
C ARG A 220 -5.30 -2.61 13.84
N TYR A 221 -5.15 -2.62 12.52
CA TYR A 221 -3.92 -2.20 11.84
C TYR A 221 -4.02 -0.86 11.13
N ARG A 222 -5.21 -0.28 11.00
CA ARG A 222 -5.50 1.01 10.33
C ARG A 222 -4.84 1.12 8.94
N SER A 223 -4.79 0.02 8.21
CA SER A 223 -4.14 -0.07 6.91
C SER A 223 -5.04 0.51 5.80
N LYS A 224 -4.48 1.39 4.95
CA LYS A 224 -5.20 1.90 3.78
C LYS A 224 -5.59 0.79 2.79
N VAL A 225 -4.78 -0.27 2.70
CA VAL A 225 -5.07 -1.44 1.84
C VAL A 225 -6.35 -2.13 2.30
N ASP A 226 -6.49 -2.33 3.62
CA ASP A 226 -7.66 -2.97 4.21
C ASP A 226 -8.92 -2.11 4.01
N GLY A 227 -8.81 -0.78 4.12
CA GLY A 227 -9.92 0.15 3.87
C GLY A 227 -10.42 0.10 2.42
N TYR A 228 -9.51 0.13 1.44
CA TYR A 228 -9.88 -0.01 0.03
C TYR A 228 -10.45 -1.39 -0.28
N TYR A 229 -9.92 -2.44 0.34
CA TYR A 229 -10.46 -3.80 0.21
C TYR A 229 -11.92 -3.86 0.68
N LEU A 230 -12.19 -3.35 1.88
CA LEU A 230 -13.55 -3.36 2.46
C LEU A 230 -14.54 -2.56 1.61
N ALA A 231 -14.16 -1.38 1.13
CA ALA A 231 -15.00 -0.57 0.25
C ALA A 231 -15.28 -1.28 -1.08
N TYR A 232 -14.27 -1.94 -1.65
CA TYR A 232 -14.39 -2.69 -2.89
C TYR A 232 -15.30 -3.92 -2.75
N ILE A 233 -14.99 -4.81 -1.81
CA ILE A 233 -15.75 -6.04 -1.60
C ILE A 233 -17.14 -5.75 -1.03
N GLY A 234 -17.26 -4.76 -0.14
CA GLY A 234 -18.55 -4.30 0.36
C GLY A 234 -19.45 -3.75 -0.74
N GLY A 235 -18.92 -2.93 -1.65
CA GLY A 235 -19.64 -2.45 -2.82
C GLY A 235 -20.06 -3.58 -3.77
N LEU A 236 -19.18 -4.57 -3.98
CA LEU A 236 -19.51 -5.76 -4.78
C LEU A 236 -20.65 -6.56 -4.14
N CYS A 237 -20.59 -6.82 -2.84
CA CYS A 237 -21.65 -7.52 -2.09
C CYS A 237 -22.96 -6.75 -2.14
N ALA A 238 -22.93 -5.43 -1.97
CA ALA A 238 -24.14 -4.59 -2.03
C ALA A 238 -24.76 -4.64 -3.43
N SER A 239 -23.95 -4.55 -4.50
CA SER A 239 -24.45 -4.69 -5.87
C SER A 239 -25.16 -6.02 -6.08
N VAL A 240 -24.55 -7.13 -5.65
CA VAL A 240 -25.15 -8.47 -5.75
C VAL A 240 -26.43 -8.57 -4.91
N PHE A 241 -26.43 -8.01 -3.71
CA PHE A 241 -27.58 -8.01 -2.80
C PHE A 241 -28.82 -7.37 -3.45
N PHE A 242 -28.65 -6.18 -4.03
CA PHE A 242 -29.75 -5.48 -4.69
C PHE A 242 -30.18 -6.13 -6.02
N THR A 243 -29.22 -6.56 -6.84
CA THR A 243 -29.53 -7.20 -8.12
C THR A 243 -30.27 -8.53 -7.97
N ARG A 244 -30.05 -9.24 -6.85
CA ARG A 244 -30.74 -10.49 -6.54
C ARG A 244 -32.09 -10.31 -5.83
N GLY A 245 -32.49 -9.09 -5.53
CA GLY A 245 -33.76 -8.82 -4.84
C GLY A 245 -33.82 -9.26 -3.38
N LEU A 246 -32.64 -9.48 -2.74
CA LEU A 246 -32.58 -10.00 -1.37
C LEU A 246 -33.07 -8.99 -0.31
N GLN A 247 -33.23 -7.72 -0.67
CA GLN A 247 -33.85 -6.71 0.17
C GLN A 247 -35.31 -7.08 0.54
N THR A 248 -36.01 -7.80 -0.34
CA THR A 248 -37.37 -8.26 -0.07
C THR A 248 -37.43 -9.31 1.04
N LEU A 249 -36.40 -10.16 1.17
CA LEU A 249 -36.28 -11.12 2.27
C LEU A 249 -36.09 -10.47 3.64
N LEU A 250 -35.55 -9.24 3.67
CA LEU A 250 -35.41 -8.47 4.90
C LEU A 250 -36.66 -7.61 5.20
N GLY A 251 -37.72 -7.78 4.43
CA GLY A 251 -38.94 -6.97 4.57
C GLY A 251 -38.76 -5.49 4.16
N LEU A 252 -37.69 -5.18 3.37
CA LEU A 252 -37.47 -3.82 2.90
C LEU A 252 -38.31 -3.55 1.66
N GLU A 253 -39.37 -2.76 1.84
CA GLU A 253 -40.23 -2.28 0.75
C GLU A 253 -39.56 -1.10 0.04
N ILE A 254 -38.65 -1.40 -0.90
CA ILE A 254 -37.99 -0.39 -1.73
C ILE A 254 -38.49 -0.51 -3.18
N THR A 255 -38.66 0.63 -3.85
CA THR A 255 -39.09 0.67 -5.25
C THR A 255 -38.02 0.16 -6.19
N SER A 256 -38.41 -0.25 -7.41
CA SER A 256 -37.44 -0.67 -8.45
C SER A 256 -36.42 0.43 -8.75
N ALA A 257 -36.85 1.70 -8.81
CA ALA A 257 -35.94 2.84 -9.02
C ALA A 257 -34.91 3.00 -7.87
N GLN A 258 -35.29 2.71 -6.64
CA GLN A 258 -34.38 2.71 -5.50
C GLN A 258 -33.39 1.53 -5.55
N VAL A 259 -33.84 0.35 -6.02
CA VAL A 259 -32.96 -0.81 -6.26
C VAL A 259 -31.93 -0.49 -7.34
N ASP A 260 -32.38 0.11 -8.44
CA ASP A 260 -31.50 0.52 -9.54
C ASP A 260 -30.46 1.54 -9.06
N LEU A 261 -30.89 2.56 -8.31
CA LEU A 261 -29.99 3.55 -7.73
C LEU A 261 -28.98 2.91 -6.76
N ALA A 262 -29.42 2.03 -5.86
CA ALA A 262 -28.55 1.35 -4.90
C ALA A 262 -27.53 0.46 -5.59
N THR A 263 -27.93 -0.27 -6.64
CA THR A 263 -27.05 -1.09 -7.47
C THR A 263 -26.00 -0.23 -8.17
N TYR A 264 -26.45 0.88 -8.76
CA TYR A 264 -25.60 1.83 -9.44
C TYR A 264 -24.55 2.46 -8.51
N LEU A 265 -24.99 2.98 -7.34
CA LEU A 265 -24.11 3.55 -6.32
C LEU A 265 -23.09 2.53 -5.79
N SER A 266 -23.49 1.27 -5.64
CA SER A 266 -22.59 0.19 -5.24
C SER A 266 -21.42 0.03 -6.22
N GLY A 267 -21.70 0.09 -7.53
CA GLY A 267 -20.68 0.06 -8.59
C GLY A 267 -19.78 1.30 -8.56
N LEU A 268 -20.36 2.49 -8.37
CA LEU A 268 -19.61 3.74 -8.24
C LEU A 268 -18.64 3.75 -7.04
N ILE A 269 -18.94 3.02 -5.97
CA ILE A 269 -18.05 2.87 -4.81
C ILE A 269 -17.00 1.78 -5.07
N ALA A 270 -17.42 0.65 -5.63
CA ALA A 270 -16.55 -0.51 -5.83
C ALA A 270 -15.39 -0.22 -6.80
N LEU A 271 -15.63 0.48 -7.92
CA LEU A 271 -14.61 0.75 -8.94
C LEU A 271 -13.44 1.59 -8.43
N PRO A 272 -13.65 2.78 -7.83
CA PRO A 272 -12.56 3.57 -7.26
C PRO A 272 -11.83 2.83 -6.15
N ALA A 273 -12.56 2.08 -5.32
CA ALA A 273 -11.98 1.29 -4.24
C ALA A 273 -11.07 0.17 -4.78
N MET A 274 -11.45 -0.51 -5.87
CA MET A 274 -10.65 -1.52 -6.55
C MET A 274 -9.34 -0.95 -7.10
N VAL A 275 -9.38 0.24 -7.72
CA VAL A 275 -8.18 0.93 -8.20
C VAL A 275 -7.32 1.41 -7.03
N GLY A 276 -7.92 2.00 -5.98
CA GLY A 276 -7.23 2.40 -4.75
C GLY A 276 -6.54 1.22 -4.07
N PHE A 277 -7.21 0.06 -4.03
CA PHE A 277 -6.63 -1.20 -3.56
C PHE A 277 -5.40 -1.59 -4.40
N THR A 278 -5.53 -1.65 -5.73
CA THR A 278 -4.44 -2.05 -6.62
C THR A 278 -3.22 -1.15 -6.47
N ARG A 279 -3.42 0.19 -6.39
CA ARG A 279 -2.35 1.16 -6.15
C ARG A 279 -1.59 0.92 -4.85
N THR A 280 -2.31 0.57 -3.79
CA THR A 280 -1.72 0.37 -2.46
C THR A 280 -1.14 -1.03 -2.29
N PHE A 281 -1.69 -2.02 -2.98
CA PHE A 281 -1.25 -3.39 -2.93
C PHE A 281 -0.01 -3.63 -3.80
N ILE A 282 0.03 -3.13 -5.04
CA ILE A 282 1.21 -3.20 -5.90
C ILE A 282 2.10 -1.99 -5.59
N LYS A 283 3.29 -2.22 -4.99
CA LYS A 283 4.27 -1.15 -4.76
C LYS A 283 4.94 -0.76 -6.08
N TRP A 284 4.59 0.40 -6.61
CA TRP A 284 5.19 0.97 -7.82
C TRP A 284 6.55 1.61 -7.56
N PRO A 285 7.50 1.62 -8.52
CA PRO A 285 8.77 2.34 -8.42
C PRO A 285 8.53 3.85 -8.24
N LYS A 286 9.24 4.48 -7.29
CA LYS A 286 9.03 5.90 -6.90
C LYS A 286 9.01 6.87 -8.10
N ARG A 287 9.85 6.63 -9.14
CA ARG A 287 10.05 7.54 -10.28
C ARG A 287 8.84 7.61 -11.25
N ARG A 288 8.04 6.55 -11.37
CA ARG A 288 6.85 6.49 -12.24
C ARG A 288 5.53 6.48 -11.46
N ARG A 289 5.60 6.36 -10.15
CA ARG A 289 4.42 6.27 -9.28
C ARG A 289 3.48 7.45 -9.47
N LEU A 290 4.03 8.67 -9.55
CA LEU A 290 3.23 9.89 -9.65
C LEU A 290 2.44 9.96 -10.96
N GLN A 291 3.05 9.63 -12.10
CA GLN A 291 2.40 9.69 -13.42
C GLN A 291 1.31 8.63 -13.59
N VAL A 292 1.59 7.38 -13.18
CA VAL A 292 0.60 6.28 -13.24
C VAL A 292 -0.54 6.54 -12.26
N ASP A 293 -0.23 7.03 -11.05
CA ASP A 293 -1.23 7.37 -10.04
C ASP A 293 -2.13 8.51 -10.50
N GLN A 294 -1.57 9.57 -11.08
CA GLN A 294 -2.34 10.72 -11.58
C GLN A 294 -3.22 10.32 -12.77
N GLY A 295 -2.69 9.53 -13.71
CA GLY A 295 -3.45 9.03 -14.86
C GLY A 295 -4.64 8.14 -14.45
N LEU A 296 -4.43 7.21 -13.54
CA LEU A 296 -5.50 6.34 -13.02
C LEU A 296 -6.56 7.12 -12.24
N VAL A 297 -6.15 8.09 -11.41
CA VAL A 297 -7.10 8.92 -10.65
C VAL A 297 -7.87 9.82 -11.60
N ALA A 298 -7.22 10.46 -12.57
CA ALA A 298 -7.89 11.31 -13.56
C ALA A 298 -8.92 10.51 -14.38
N LEU A 299 -8.54 9.31 -14.84
CA LEU A 299 -9.43 8.40 -15.54
C LEU A 299 -10.66 8.02 -14.70
N LEU A 300 -10.45 7.68 -13.44
CA LEU A 300 -11.53 7.34 -12.51
C LEU A 300 -12.48 8.53 -12.26
N VAL A 301 -11.93 9.70 -11.99
CA VAL A 301 -12.73 10.91 -11.75
C VAL A 301 -13.53 11.26 -13.02
N PHE A 302 -12.91 11.18 -14.19
CA PHE A 302 -13.57 11.40 -15.47
C PHE A 302 -14.75 10.43 -15.66
N PHE A 303 -14.52 9.13 -15.54
CA PHE A 303 -15.57 8.13 -15.69
C PHE A 303 -16.65 8.26 -14.61
N TRP A 304 -16.28 8.59 -13.39
CA TRP A 304 -17.22 8.77 -12.29
C TRP A 304 -18.15 9.97 -12.53
N LEU A 305 -17.59 11.11 -12.92
CA LEU A 305 -18.37 12.32 -13.24
C LEU A 305 -19.30 12.11 -14.43
N ILE A 306 -18.80 11.55 -15.53
CA ILE A 306 -19.63 11.31 -16.71
C ILE A 306 -20.73 10.30 -16.37
N SER A 307 -20.41 9.21 -15.69
CA SER A 307 -21.40 8.22 -15.28
C SER A 307 -22.49 8.85 -14.41
N TRP A 308 -22.12 9.72 -13.46
CA TRP A 308 -23.08 10.44 -12.62
C TRP A 308 -23.97 11.40 -13.44
N ILE A 309 -23.37 12.19 -14.33
CA ILE A 309 -24.11 13.13 -15.18
C ILE A 309 -25.07 12.39 -16.12
N THR A 310 -24.62 11.26 -16.70
CA THR A 310 -25.50 10.46 -17.56
C THR A 310 -26.62 9.81 -16.78
N TRP A 311 -26.37 9.31 -15.58
CA TRP A 311 -27.40 8.76 -14.69
C TRP A 311 -28.49 9.78 -14.35
N THR A 312 -28.12 11.04 -14.01
CA THR A 312 -29.08 12.08 -13.66
C THR A 312 -29.99 12.51 -14.82
N ARG A 313 -29.53 12.29 -16.06
CA ARG A 313 -30.32 12.55 -17.28
C ARG A 313 -31.20 11.36 -17.62
N GLU A 314 -30.59 10.18 -17.68
CA GLU A 314 -31.26 8.93 -18.01
C GLU A 314 -30.52 7.75 -17.37
N PRO A 315 -31.15 7.01 -16.42
CA PRO A 315 -30.50 5.93 -15.67
C PRO A 315 -29.92 4.81 -16.55
N SER A 316 -30.57 4.49 -17.67
CA SER A 316 -30.11 3.47 -18.61
C SER A 316 -28.73 3.83 -19.20
N HIS A 317 -28.54 5.08 -19.60
CA HIS A 317 -27.24 5.58 -20.09
C HIS A 317 -26.19 5.57 -19.00
N GLY A 318 -26.58 5.85 -17.75
CA GLY A 318 -25.71 5.72 -16.59
C GLY A 318 -25.16 4.31 -16.41
N PHE A 319 -26.02 3.28 -16.54
CA PHE A 319 -25.62 1.87 -16.48
C PHE A 319 -24.72 1.46 -17.63
N GLN A 320 -25.04 1.86 -18.86
CA GLN A 320 -24.18 1.58 -20.04
C GLN A 320 -22.78 2.15 -19.83
N PHE A 321 -22.70 3.39 -19.37
CA PHE A 321 -21.43 4.06 -19.12
C PHE A 321 -20.65 3.41 -17.98
N LEU A 322 -21.31 3.00 -16.91
CA LEU A 322 -20.70 2.26 -15.81
C LEU A 322 -20.12 0.91 -16.27
N ASN A 323 -20.82 0.19 -17.14
CA ASN A 323 -20.34 -1.06 -17.71
C ASN A 323 -19.09 -0.84 -18.59
N ALA A 324 -19.11 0.18 -19.46
CA ALA A 324 -17.96 0.55 -20.27
C ALA A 324 -16.74 0.97 -19.41
N ALA A 325 -16.99 1.77 -18.36
CA ALA A 325 -15.97 2.17 -17.39
C ALA A 325 -15.38 0.95 -16.67
N THR A 326 -16.22 0.00 -16.26
CA THR A 326 -15.80 -1.25 -15.61
C THR A 326 -14.88 -2.05 -16.52
N LEU A 327 -15.23 -2.18 -17.80
CA LEU A 327 -14.40 -2.87 -18.80
C LEU A 327 -13.03 -2.18 -18.95
N ALA A 328 -13.01 -0.85 -19.10
CA ALA A 328 -11.79 -0.08 -19.24
C ALA A 328 -10.88 -0.23 -17.99
N VAL A 329 -11.46 -0.21 -16.79
CA VAL A 329 -10.73 -0.42 -15.54
C VAL A 329 -10.17 -1.85 -15.47
N ILE A 330 -10.94 -2.86 -15.81
CA ILE A 330 -10.50 -4.27 -15.83
C ILE A 330 -9.27 -4.44 -16.75
N LEU A 331 -9.34 -3.95 -17.98
CA LEU A 331 -8.23 -4.04 -18.93
C LEU A 331 -6.99 -3.29 -18.43
N SER A 332 -7.19 -2.13 -17.80
CA SER A 332 -6.11 -1.34 -17.19
C SER A 332 -5.45 -2.07 -16.02
N LEU A 333 -6.23 -2.72 -15.17
CA LEU A 333 -5.73 -3.47 -14.00
C LEU A 333 -4.97 -4.74 -14.41
N LEU A 334 -5.47 -5.48 -15.41
CA LEU A 334 -4.78 -6.64 -15.96
C LEU A 334 -3.46 -6.24 -16.61
N SER A 335 -3.46 -5.17 -17.40
CA SER A 335 -2.25 -4.62 -18.03
C SER A 335 -1.23 -4.16 -16.97
N ALA A 336 -1.69 -3.45 -15.94
CA ALA A 336 -0.86 -3.01 -14.83
C ALA A 336 -0.28 -4.18 -14.02
N GLY A 337 -1.09 -5.18 -13.72
CA GLY A 337 -0.66 -6.39 -13.02
C GLY A 337 0.38 -7.19 -13.81
N THR A 338 0.14 -7.38 -15.10
CA THR A 338 1.06 -8.08 -16.03
C THR A 338 2.38 -7.31 -16.15
N TRP A 339 2.31 -6.00 -16.34
CA TRP A 339 3.52 -5.16 -16.37
C TRP A 339 4.32 -5.25 -15.07
N ALA A 340 3.66 -5.22 -13.92
CA ALA A 340 4.28 -5.37 -12.62
C ALA A 340 4.93 -6.75 -12.45
N LEU A 341 4.30 -7.82 -12.98
CA LEU A 341 4.84 -9.18 -12.97
C LEU A 341 6.13 -9.27 -13.81
N ILE A 342 6.12 -8.72 -15.03
CA ILE A 342 7.29 -8.71 -15.93
C ILE A 342 8.46 -7.96 -15.28
N ARG A 343 8.19 -6.93 -14.48
CA ARG A 343 9.18 -6.15 -13.75
C ARG A 343 9.63 -6.78 -12.43
N GLY A 344 9.17 -7.98 -12.10
CA GLY A 344 9.59 -8.72 -10.91
C GLY A 344 9.03 -8.23 -9.59
N HIS A 345 7.90 -7.49 -9.60
CA HIS A 345 7.26 -7.05 -8.35
C HIS A 345 6.67 -8.25 -7.61
N THR A 346 7.08 -8.46 -6.37
CA THR A 346 6.74 -9.64 -5.57
C THR A 346 5.24 -9.84 -5.35
N ASN A 347 4.49 -8.75 -5.19
CA ASN A 347 3.05 -8.82 -4.94
C ASN A 347 2.22 -8.99 -6.23
N ALA A 348 2.82 -8.82 -7.42
CA ALA A 348 2.11 -8.88 -8.69
C ALA A 348 1.58 -10.30 -8.98
N LYS A 349 2.31 -11.34 -8.59
CA LYS A 349 1.86 -12.74 -8.73
C LYS A 349 0.59 -13.01 -7.93
N LEU A 350 0.58 -12.61 -6.66
CA LEU A 350 -0.58 -12.78 -5.76
C LEU A 350 -1.78 -11.95 -6.26
N PHE A 351 -1.53 -10.74 -6.75
CA PHE A 351 -2.55 -9.90 -7.35
C PHE A 351 -3.19 -10.56 -8.56
N LEU A 352 -2.41 -10.96 -9.56
CA LEU A 352 -2.93 -11.60 -10.78
C LEU A 352 -3.64 -12.92 -10.48
N LEU A 353 -3.10 -13.72 -9.56
CA LEU A 353 -3.73 -14.97 -9.14
C LEU A 353 -5.12 -14.74 -8.54
N ALA A 354 -5.26 -13.71 -7.69
CA ALA A 354 -6.54 -13.41 -7.06
C ALA A 354 -7.54 -12.68 -7.99
N PHE A 355 -7.05 -11.81 -8.87
CA PHE A 355 -7.90 -10.97 -9.71
C PHE A 355 -8.27 -11.57 -11.07
N SER A 356 -7.37 -12.33 -11.72
CA SER A 356 -7.62 -12.77 -13.09
C SER A 356 -8.88 -13.64 -13.28
N PRO A 357 -9.22 -14.60 -12.40
CA PRO A 357 -10.44 -15.39 -12.59
C PRO A 357 -11.70 -14.55 -12.45
N PHE A 358 -11.71 -13.64 -11.46
CA PHE A 358 -12.83 -12.74 -11.22
C PHE A 358 -12.97 -11.69 -12.33
N LEU A 359 -11.87 -11.06 -12.73
CA LEU A 359 -11.88 -10.07 -13.80
C LEU A 359 -12.32 -10.67 -15.14
N LEU A 360 -11.96 -11.93 -15.41
CA LEU A 360 -12.43 -12.65 -16.58
C LEU A 360 -13.96 -12.87 -16.51
N ALA A 361 -14.49 -13.30 -15.37
CA ALA A 361 -15.93 -13.48 -15.19
C ALA A 361 -16.69 -12.14 -15.32
N VAL A 362 -16.17 -11.05 -14.73
CA VAL A 362 -16.76 -9.70 -14.88
C VAL A 362 -16.67 -9.21 -16.32
N PHE A 363 -15.58 -9.48 -17.04
CA PHE A 363 -15.43 -9.14 -18.44
C PHE A 363 -16.52 -9.79 -19.30
N PHE A 364 -16.74 -11.10 -19.16
CA PHE A 364 -17.82 -11.78 -19.86
C PHE A 364 -19.19 -11.21 -19.47
N ARG A 365 -19.41 -10.91 -18.19
CA ARG A 365 -20.65 -10.32 -17.70
C ARG A 365 -20.93 -8.94 -18.31
N VAL A 366 -19.89 -8.12 -18.47
CA VAL A 366 -20.02 -6.81 -19.14
C VAL A 366 -20.34 -6.98 -20.62
N LEU A 367 -19.68 -7.90 -21.32
CA LEU A 367 -19.98 -8.19 -22.74
C LEU A 367 -21.43 -8.69 -22.94
N GLU A 368 -21.93 -9.52 -22.02
CA GLU A 368 -23.33 -9.91 -22.00
C GLU A 368 -24.25 -8.70 -21.78
N GLY A 369 -23.93 -7.83 -20.82
CA GLY A 369 -24.71 -6.62 -20.51
C GLY A 369 -24.73 -5.60 -21.65
N LEU A 370 -23.69 -5.58 -22.49
CA LEU A 370 -23.65 -4.77 -23.71
C LEU A 370 -24.34 -5.42 -24.92
N GLY A 371 -24.88 -6.63 -24.74
CA GLY A 371 -25.53 -7.38 -25.83
C GLY A 371 -24.57 -7.97 -26.87
N ILE A 372 -23.26 -7.96 -26.62
CA ILE A 372 -22.22 -8.48 -27.55
C ILE A 372 -22.16 -10.01 -27.51
N MET A 373 -22.44 -10.61 -26.35
CA MET A 373 -22.44 -12.08 -26.18
C MET A 373 -23.79 -12.59 -25.68
N ALA A 374 -24.18 -13.74 -26.20
CA ALA A 374 -25.35 -14.46 -25.72
C ALA A 374 -25.05 -15.15 -24.37
N ASN A 375 -26.07 -15.19 -23.51
CA ASN A 375 -25.96 -15.78 -22.17
C ASN A 375 -25.64 -17.27 -22.20
N HIS A 376 -24.64 -17.66 -21.40
CA HIS A 376 -24.48 -19.06 -20.99
C HIS A 376 -25.12 -19.25 -19.58
N GLU A 377 -25.86 -20.34 -19.42
CA GLU A 377 -26.53 -20.70 -18.13
C GLU A 377 -25.57 -20.75 -16.94
N LEU A 378 -24.30 -21.06 -17.20
CA LEU A 378 -23.23 -21.09 -16.20
C LEU A 378 -22.77 -19.67 -15.72
N GLY A 379 -23.17 -18.59 -16.42
CA GLY A 379 -22.56 -17.28 -16.20
C GLY A 379 -22.82 -16.68 -14.81
N LEU A 380 -24.01 -16.89 -14.24
CA LEU A 380 -24.39 -16.30 -12.94
C LEU A 380 -23.77 -17.07 -11.77
N ASP A 381 -23.85 -18.39 -11.78
CA ASP A 381 -23.28 -19.19 -10.69
C ASP A 381 -21.75 -19.10 -10.69
N LEU A 382 -21.14 -19.02 -11.88
CA LEU A 382 -19.72 -18.78 -12.04
C LEU A 382 -19.29 -17.43 -11.45
N TYR A 383 -20.06 -16.36 -11.65
CA TYR A 383 -19.79 -15.05 -11.08
C TYR A 383 -19.77 -15.08 -9.55
N PHE A 384 -20.71 -15.78 -8.90
CA PHE A 384 -20.74 -15.93 -7.45
C PHE A 384 -19.54 -16.69 -6.92
N ILE A 385 -19.26 -17.86 -7.53
CA ILE A 385 -18.11 -18.68 -7.12
C ILE A 385 -16.81 -17.90 -7.29
N THR A 386 -16.62 -17.26 -8.45
CA THR A 386 -15.39 -16.51 -8.74
C THR A 386 -15.25 -15.26 -7.89
N SER A 387 -16.37 -14.55 -7.58
CA SER A 387 -16.33 -13.39 -6.68
C SER A 387 -16.00 -13.76 -5.24
N PHE A 388 -16.52 -14.88 -4.75
CA PHE A 388 -16.16 -15.40 -3.43
C PHE A 388 -14.69 -15.85 -3.38
N LEU A 389 -14.25 -16.66 -4.35
CA LEU A 389 -12.85 -17.09 -4.45
C LEU A 389 -11.92 -15.89 -4.53
N HIS A 390 -12.27 -14.88 -5.32
CA HIS A 390 -11.53 -13.64 -5.42
C HIS A 390 -11.40 -12.93 -4.06
N ALA A 391 -12.52 -12.75 -3.34
CA ALA A 391 -12.51 -12.12 -2.02
C ALA A 391 -11.65 -12.91 -1.02
N ALA A 392 -11.79 -14.23 -1.00
CA ALA A 392 -11.01 -15.12 -0.13
C ALA A 392 -9.52 -15.11 -0.48
N MET A 393 -9.17 -15.23 -1.77
CA MET A 393 -7.77 -15.21 -2.22
C MET A 393 -7.11 -13.85 -1.98
N LEU A 394 -7.86 -12.77 -2.18
CA LEU A 394 -7.36 -11.42 -1.97
C LEU A 394 -7.13 -11.12 -0.48
N SER A 395 -8.05 -11.56 0.40
CA SER A 395 -7.84 -11.45 1.86
C SER A 395 -6.63 -12.27 2.30
N GLY A 396 -6.47 -13.50 1.78
CA GLY A 396 -5.29 -14.32 2.00
C GLY A 396 -4.00 -13.63 1.54
N ALA A 397 -3.99 -13.03 0.35
CA ALA A 397 -2.85 -12.28 -0.18
C ALA A 397 -2.48 -11.07 0.71
N ILE A 398 -3.47 -10.36 1.25
CA ILE A 398 -3.25 -9.26 2.19
C ILE A 398 -2.61 -9.77 3.48
N VAL A 399 -3.09 -10.89 4.02
CA VAL A 399 -2.54 -11.52 5.24
C VAL A 399 -1.10 -11.99 5.02
N ILE A 400 -0.83 -12.72 3.93
CA ILE A 400 0.52 -13.19 3.56
C ILE A 400 1.48 -12.01 3.44
N ARG A 401 1.07 -10.94 2.77
CA ARG A 401 1.88 -9.72 2.65
C ARG A 401 2.19 -9.09 4.01
N ALA A 402 1.19 -8.99 4.87
CA ALA A 402 1.35 -8.38 6.19
C ALA A 402 2.27 -9.20 7.10
N THR A 403 2.15 -10.53 7.08
CA THR A 403 3.04 -11.42 7.85
C THR A 403 4.47 -11.37 7.33
N SER A 404 4.66 -11.24 6.00
CA SER A 404 6.00 -11.08 5.41
C SER A 404 6.66 -9.77 5.85
N ILE A 405 5.91 -8.66 5.86
CA ILE A 405 6.42 -7.35 6.32
C ILE A 405 6.77 -7.43 7.80
N LYS A 406 5.90 -8.02 8.63
CA LYS A 406 6.15 -8.17 10.06
C LYS A 406 7.42 -8.99 10.32
N LYS A 407 7.57 -10.15 9.67
CA LYS A 407 8.78 -10.98 9.80
C LYS A 407 10.05 -10.24 9.38
N ALA A 408 9.98 -9.39 8.34
CA ALA A 408 11.12 -8.58 7.93
C ALA A 408 11.47 -7.49 8.97
N GLN A 409 10.46 -6.87 9.60
CA GLN A 409 10.65 -5.90 10.68
C GLN A 409 11.25 -6.55 11.92
N ASP A 410 10.74 -7.73 12.32
CA ASP A 410 11.25 -8.47 13.48
C ASP A 410 12.74 -8.84 13.27
N ARG A 411 13.11 -9.36 12.09
CA ARG A 411 14.52 -9.66 11.75
C ARG A 411 15.43 -8.43 11.79
N LEU A 412 14.92 -7.28 11.30
CA LEU A 412 15.68 -6.04 11.33
C LEU A 412 15.89 -5.54 12.77
N LYS A 413 14.88 -5.69 13.61
CA LYS A 413 14.96 -5.35 15.03
C LYS A 413 15.98 -6.24 15.74
N ASP A 414 15.90 -7.57 15.54
CA ASP A 414 16.85 -8.52 16.15
C ASP A 414 18.30 -8.22 15.72
N ALA A 415 18.52 -7.89 14.43
CA ALA A 415 19.84 -7.51 13.93
C ALA A 415 20.32 -6.19 14.54
N LEU A 416 19.44 -5.23 14.79
CA LEU A 416 19.78 -3.96 15.45
C LEU A 416 20.15 -4.19 16.92
N ASP A 417 19.34 -4.95 17.65
CA ASP A 417 19.56 -5.28 19.06
C ASP A 417 20.90 -6.03 19.22
N GLN A 418 21.22 -6.97 18.29
CA GLN A 418 22.50 -7.66 18.28
C GLN A 418 23.67 -6.71 18.03
N ALA A 419 23.56 -5.82 17.03
CA ALA A 419 24.62 -4.85 16.75
C ALA A 419 24.86 -3.88 17.91
N GLU A 420 23.80 -3.46 18.60
CA GLU A 420 23.92 -2.63 19.81
C GLU A 420 24.63 -3.39 20.95
N SER A 421 24.29 -4.67 21.17
CA SER A 421 24.94 -5.53 22.14
C SER A 421 26.44 -5.69 21.85
N ASP A 422 26.79 -5.99 20.59
CA ASP A 422 28.19 -6.16 20.18
C ASP A 422 29.02 -4.88 20.41
N ILE A 423 28.43 -3.72 20.08
CA ILE A 423 29.06 -2.42 20.36
C ILE A 423 29.24 -2.21 21.88
N GLN A 424 28.27 -2.61 22.68
CA GLN A 424 28.34 -2.47 24.14
C GLN A 424 29.46 -3.38 24.74
N HIS A 425 29.51 -4.65 24.33
CA HIS A 425 30.56 -5.58 24.76
C HIS A 425 31.96 -5.10 24.34
N GLN A 426 32.10 -4.61 23.11
CA GLN A 426 33.36 -4.03 22.66
C GLN A 426 33.79 -2.83 23.50
N ARG A 427 32.84 -2.00 23.94
CA ARG A 427 33.11 -0.87 24.83
C ARG A 427 33.59 -1.29 26.21
N GLU A 428 32.93 -2.28 26.81
CA GLU A 428 33.29 -2.80 28.13
C GLU A 428 34.69 -3.44 28.13
N TRP A 429 34.95 -4.26 27.09
CA TRP A 429 36.26 -4.87 26.88
C TRP A 429 37.39 -3.82 26.78
N PHE A 430 37.19 -2.75 26.01
CA PHE A 430 38.17 -1.66 25.94
C PHE A 430 38.39 -0.92 27.27
N GLN A 431 37.36 -0.72 28.07
CA GLN A 431 37.50 -0.09 29.36
C GLN A 431 38.33 -0.95 30.32
N MET A 432 38.05 -2.23 30.37
CA MET A 432 38.81 -3.19 31.17
C MET A 432 40.29 -3.24 30.75
N LEU A 433 40.54 -3.40 29.45
CA LEU A 433 41.94 -3.41 28.94
C LEU A 433 42.68 -2.14 29.30
N SER A 434 42.05 -0.99 29.18
CA SER A 434 42.71 0.27 29.47
C SER A 434 43.12 0.38 30.95
N HIS A 435 42.27 -0.09 31.86
CA HIS A 435 42.57 -0.12 33.29
C HIS A 435 43.70 -1.12 33.59
N GLU A 436 43.62 -2.33 32.98
CA GLU A 436 44.64 -3.38 33.17
C GLU A 436 46.00 -3.00 32.57
N ILE A 437 46.06 -2.13 31.56
CA ILE A 437 47.33 -1.61 31.01
C ILE A 437 47.88 -0.44 31.83
N GLN A 438 47.05 0.45 32.35
CA GLN A 438 47.50 1.59 33.15
C GLN A 438 48.18 1.16 34.44
N THR A 439 47.72 0.08 35.08
CA THR A 439 48.27 -0.43 36.34
C THR A 439 49.76 -0.83 36.23
N PRO A 440 50.18 -1.75 35.29
CA PRO A 440 51.57 -2.13 35.18
C PRO A 440 52.45 -0.95 34.71
N ILE A 441 51.93 -0.06 33.85
CA ILE A 441 52.65 1.14 33.44
C ILE A 441 52.99 2.01 34.67
N SER A 442 52.03 2.24 35.57
CA SER A 442 52.26 3.03 36.77
C SER A 442 53.27 2.37 37.72
N VAL A 443 53.24 1.04 37.85
CA VAL A 443 54.21 0.28 38.63
C VAL A 443 55.61 0.44 38.05
N ILE A 444 55.81 0.26 36.74
CA ILE A 444 57.10 0.41 36.06
C ILE A 444 57.62 1.85 36.25
N ALA A 445 56.79 2.87 36.05
CA ALA A 445 57.13 4.27 36.21
C ALA A 445 57.65 4.57 37.64
N ASN A 446 56.90 4.11 38.65
CA ASN A 446 57.26 4.32 40.03
C ASN A 446 58.58 3.66 40.41
N HIS A 447 58.79 2.40 40.02
CA HIS A 447 60.05 1.71 40.32
C HIS A 447 61.23 2.31 39.56
N THR A 448 61.04 2.77 38.31
CA THR A 448 62.06 3.45 37.53
C THR A 448 62.47 4.76 38.20
N GLN A 449 61.51 5.55 38.71
CA GLN A 449 61.79 6.79 39.41
C GLN A 449 62.50 6.54 40.76
N LEU A 450 62.12 5.50 41.49
CA LEU A 450 62.81 5.11 42.73
C LEU A 450 64.25 4.69 42.47
N ALA A 451 64.49 3.88 41.41
CA ALA A 451 65.83 3.46 41.04
C ALA A 451 66.72 4.63 40.57
N GLN A 452 66.12 5.62 39.84
CA GLN A 452 66.83 6.84 39.46
C GLN A 452 67.30 7.67 40.66
N LYS A 453 66.47 7.75 41.73
CA LYS A 453 66.79 8.49 42.94
C LYS A 453 67.87 7.82 43.81
N SER A 454 68.04 6.49 43.69
CA SER A 454 68.97 5.70 44.49
C SER A 454 70.35 5.55 43.87
N LEU A 455 70.58 5.98 42.62
CA LEU A 455 71.84 5.89 41.90
C LEU A 455 72.66 7.18 41.98
N GLU A 456 73.98 7.04 41.97
CA GLU A 456 74.88 8.21 41.89
C GLU A 456 74.73 8.94 40.54
N PRO A 457 74.91 10.28 40.49
CA PRO A 457 74.66 11.11 39.32
C PRO A 457 75.37 10.69 38.04
N ASN A 458 76.48 9.98 38.12
CA ASN A 458 77.29 9.54 36.97
C ASN A 458 77.19 8.04 36.65
N ALA A 459 76.27 7.30 37.24
CA ALA A 459 76.13 5.87 36.99
C ALA A 459 75.60 5.59 35.55
N PRO A 460 76.31 4.71 34.78
CA PRO A 460 75.86 4.38 33.40
C PRO A 460 74.42 3.87 33.29
N SER A 461 73.97 3.18 34.33
CA SER A 461 72.59 2.67 34.48
C SER A 461 71.52 3.77 34.55
N LEU A 462 71.90 5.01 34.94
CA LEU A 462 70.97 6.14 35.01
C LEU A 462 70.42 6.52 33.63
N SER A 463 71.26 6.39 32.57
CA SER A 463 70.82 6.66 31.19
C SER A 463 69.79 5.64 30.70
N HIS A 464 69.91 4.37 31.10
CA HIS A 464 68.96 3.32 30.77
C HIS A 464 67.62 3.51 31.51
N LEU A 465 67.70 3.87 32.78
CA LEU A 465 66.51 4.16 33.61
C LEU A 465 65.75 5.39 33.09
N LYS A 466 66.46 6.45 32.66
CA LYS A 466 65.81 7.61 32.01
C LYS A 466 65.09 7.23 30.71
N LYS A 467 65.64 6.31 29.91
CA LYS A 467 65.00 5.80 28.67
C LYS A 467 63.76 4.97 29.01
N ILE A 468 63.77 4.14 30.06
CA ILE A 468 62.64 3.34 30.49
C ILE A 468 61.55 4.27 31.02
N ASP A 469 61.86 5.27 31.86
CA ASP A 469 60.90 6.26 32.35
C ASP A 469 60.22 7.02 31.21
N ALA A 470 61.02 7.49 30.24
CA ALA A 470 60.48 8.16 29.05
C ALA A 470 59.55 7.26 28.23
N GLY A 471 59.95 5.97 28.05
CA GLY A 471 59.11 4.98 27.36
C GLY A 471 57.80 4.69 28.08
N THR A 472 57.83 4.57 29.39
CA THR A 472 56.67 4.31 30.25
C THR A 472 55.68 5.49 30.25
N LYS A 473 56.21 6.72 30.42
CA LYS A 473 55.40 7.97 30.32
C LYS A 473 54.70 8.08 28.97
N ARG A 474 55.42 7.73 27.90
CA ARG A 474 54.87 7.73 26.56
C ARG A 474 53.77 6.72 26.41
N LEU A 475 53.93 5.48 26.89
CA LEU A 475 52.91 4.45 26.82
C LEU A 475 51.64 4.86 27.58
N ALA A 476 51.81 5.45 28.78
CA ALA A 476 50.74 6.02 29.58
C ALA A 476 50.00 7.12 28.82
N SER A 477 50.70 8.01 28.14
CA SER A 477 50.09 9.07 27.32
C SER A 477 49.26 8.50 26.17
N VAL A 478 49.75 7.50 25.42
CA VAL A 478 49.02 6.87 24.34
C VAL A 478 47.73 6.19 24.84
N VAL A 479 47.81 5.46 25.94
CA VAL A 479 46.62 4.83 26.57
C VAL A 479 45.61 5.87 26.98
N THR A 480 46.08 6.96 27.62
CA THR A 480 45.21 8.08 28.03
C THR A 480 44.54 8.78 26.84
N GLN A 481 45.27 8.99 25.75
CA GLN A 481 44.76 9.54 24.50
C GLN A 481 43.66 8.62 23.88
N LEU A 482 43.91 7.30 23.80
CA LEU A 482 42.91 6.33 23.30
C LEU A 482 41.63 6.33 24.13
N LEU A 483 41.74 6.41 25.48
CA LEU A 483 40.60 6.50 26.37
C LEU A 483 39.82 7.83 26.21
N SER A 484 40.53 8.93 25.97
CA SER A 484 39.93 10.24 25.75
C SER A 484 39.16 10.31 24.46
N ILE A 485 39.69 9.74 23.34
CA ILE A 485 38.98 9.61 22.07
C ILE A 485 37.65 8.86 22.24
N LYS A 486 37.64 7.84 23.09
CA LYS A 486 36.45 7.06 23.39
C LYS A 486 35.43 7.81 24.25
N LYS A 487 35.87 8.63 25.19
CA LYS A 487 34.96 9.51 25.96
C LYS A 487 34.29 10.54 25.06
N LEU A 488 35.01 11.05 24.07
CA LEU A 488 34.51 12.02 23.10
C LEU A 488 33.42 11.44 22.19
N SER A 489 33.45 10.14 21.83
CA SER A 489 32.41 9.50 21.04
C SER A 489 31.09 9.21 21.78
N ARG A 490 31.01 9.49 23.08
CA ARG A 490 29.83 9.35 23.94
C ARG A 490 29.21 10.71 24.26
N SER A 491 28.25 11.13 23.46
CA SER A 491 27.48 12.36 23.69
C SER A 491 26.74 12.45 25.04
N SER A 492 26.57 11.34 25.77
CA SER A 492 25.77 11.30 27.02
C SER A 492 26.57 11.29 28.35
N ALA A 493 27.91 11.13 28.30
CA ALA A 493 28.73 11.01 29.52
C ALA A 493 29.53 12.28 29.89
N TYR A 494 29.24 13.38 29.23
CA TYR A 494 29.97 14.62 29.31
C TYR A 494 29.34 15.57 30.34
N THR A 495 30.03 15.84 31.43
CA THR A 495 29.56 16.74 32.49
C THR A 495 30.15 18.13 32.28
N LYS A 496 29.47 19.00 31.53
CA LYS A 496 29.84 20.42 31.42
C LYS A 496 29.68 21.10 32.80
N ARG A 497 30.78 21.60 33.35
CA ARG A 497 30.77 22.42 34.53
C ARG A 497 31.50 23.72 34.25
N ALA A 498 31.11 24.79 34.93
CA ALA A 498 31.87 26.03 34.88
C ALA A 498 33.17 25.85 35.63
N PHE A 499 34.30 26.23 35.04
CA PHE A 499 35.61 26.25 35.69
C PHE A 499 36.41 27.47 35.27
N ASP A 500 37.34 27.89 36.11
CA ASP A 500 38.21 29.03 35.85
C ASP A 500 39.37 28.61 34.95
N PHE A 501 39.29 29.04 33.66
CA PHE A 501 40.26 28.70 32.65
C PHE A 501 41.62 29.38 32.86
N ALA A 502 41.66 30.63 33.36
CA ALA A 502 42.92 31.33 33.67
C ALA A 502 43.69 30.60 34.76
N ASN A 503 43.03 30.16 35.85
CA ASN A 503 43.66 29.35 36.88
C ASN A 503 44.15 27.98 36.35
N LEU A 504 43.42 27.35 35.45
CA LEU A 504 43.88 26.12 34.79
C LEU A 504 45.17 26.38 33.99
N MET A 505 45.25 27.46 33.24
CA MET A 505 46.42 27.84 32.46
C MET A 505 47.63 28.11 33.36
N HIS A 506 47.46 28.88 34.41
CA HIS A 506 48.56 29.13 35.38
C HIS A 506 49.15 27.82 35.92
N LYS A 507 48.31 26.87 36.32
CA LYS A 507 48.74 25.57 36.85
C LYS A 507 49.47 24.74 35.80
N LEU A 508 48.94 24.68 34.55
CA LEU A 508 49.57 23.88 33.49
C LEU A 508 50.91 24.45 33.07
N ILE A 509 51.01 25.77 32.90
CA ILE A 509 52.25 26.44 32.52
C ILE A 509 53.32 26.29 33.59
N ALA A 510 52.97 26.51 34.89
CA ALA A 510 53.91 26.29 36.00
C ALA A 510 54.41 24.84 36.03
N ASN A 511 53.54 23.86 35.89
CA ASN A 511 53.92 22.46 35.87
C ASN A 511 54.81 22.12 34.67
N THR A 512 54.51 22.68 33.47
CA THR A 512 55.28 22.44 32.25
C THR A 512 56.64 23.12 32.32
N GLN A 513 56.75 24.32 32.89
CA GLN A 513 58.03 25.01 33.12
C GLN A 513 58.97 24.22 34.04
N HIS A 514 58.44 23.55 35.06
CA HIS A 514 59.26 22.68 35.92
C HIS A 514 59.82 21.43 35.20
N GLN A 515 59.28 21.05 34.05
CA GLN A 515 59.68 19.87 33.30
C GLN A 515 60.73 20.18 32.21
N THR A 516 60.89 21.44 31.82
CA THR A 516 61.87 21.87 30.80
C THR A 516 62.84 22.90 31.39
N GLN A 517 64.11 22.76 31.08
CA GLN A 517 65.17 23.70 31.43
C GLN A 517 65.63 24.55 30.24
N ASP A 518 65.35 24.08 29.04
CA ASP A 518 65.83 24.68 27.78
C ASP A 518 64.84 25.66 27.16
N HIS A 519 63.59 25.70 27.72
CA HIS A 519 62.51 26.56 27.21
C HIS A 519 62.01 27.52 28.30
N ILE A 520 61.67 28.75 27.88
CA ILE A 520 61.08 29.77 28.73
C ILE A 520 59.60 29.90 28.34
N LEU A 521 58.69 29.48 29.25
CA LEU A 521 57.27 29.63 29.04
C LEU A 521 56.82 30.97 29.64
N THR A 522 56.30 31.86 28.78
CA THR A 522 55.72 33.14 29.21
C THR A 522 54.19 33.08 29.09
N PHE A 523 53.51 33.45 30.19
CA PHE A 523 52.05 33.51 30.19
C PHE A 523 51.59 34.96 30.27
N GLU A 524 50.86 35.40 29.26
CA GLU A 524 50.24 36.72 29.17
C GLU A 524 48.71 36.51 29.22
N SER A 525 48.01 37.19 30.11
CA SER A 525 46.57 37.08 30.26
C SER A 525 45.93 38.44 30.46
N ASP A 526 44.92 38.73 29.66
CA ASP A 526 44.05 39.91 29.84
C ASP A 526 43.03 39.71 30.98
N PHE A 527 43.02 38.51 31.62
CA PHE A 527 42.08 38.14 32.66
C PHE A 527 42.74 37.57 33.90
N ASP A 528 42.31 38.05 35.06
CA ASP A 528 42.63 37.39 36.35
C ASP A 528 41.83 36.11 36.55
N ARG A 529 40.59 36.09 36.03
CA ARG A 529 39.69 34.94 36.07
C ARG A 529 38.80 34.93 34.83
N CYS A 530 38.58 33.76 34.25
CA CYS A 530 37.61 33.58 33.16
C CYS A 530 36.91 32.22 33.26
N GLN A 531 35.60 32.23 33.14
CA GLN A 531 34.77 31.04 33.28
C GLN A 531 34.46 30.42 31.90
N VAL A 532 34.82 29.15 31.76
CA VAL A 532 34.48 28.32 30.59
C VAL A 532 33.61 27.15 31.05
N HIS A 533 32.60 26.79 30.26
CA HIS A 533 31.76 25.65 30.54
C HIS A 533 32.27 24.41 29.80
N GLY A 534 32.69 23.37 30.53
CA GLY A 534 33.23 22.18 29.91
C GLY A 534 33.70 21.12 30.90
N ASP A 535 34.44 20.14 30.41
CA ASP A 535 35.14 19.12 31.19
C ASP A 535 36.58 19.56 31.39
N VAL A 536 36.92 19.93 32.61
CA VAL A 536 38.26 20.41 32.98
C VAL A 536 39.36 19.37 32.66
N ASN A 537 39.06 18.07 32.77
CA ASN A 537 40.05 17.03 32.53
C ASN A 537 40.36 16.90 31.02
N LEU A 538 39.32 16.93 30.17
CA LEU A 538 39.49 16.94 28.72
C LEU A 538 40.22 18.20 28.27
N MET A 539 39.85 19.36 28.78
CA MET A 539 40.52 20.61 28.46
C MET A 539 41.99 20.58 28.92
N THR A 540 42.31 20.04 30.10
CA THR A 540 43.68 19.80 30.54
C THR A 540 44.45 18.98 29.54
N ILE A 541 43.89 17.88 29.01
CA ILE A 541 44.52 17.03 28.01
C ILE A 541 44.76 17.80 26.73
N ALA A 542 43.82 18.58 26.27
CA ALA A 542 43.93 19.35 25.03
C ALA A 542 45.06 20.39 25.13
N ILE A 543 45.09 21.19 26.21
CA ILE A 543 46.08 22.23 26.41
C ILE A 543 47.47 21.63 26.63
N GLN A 544 47.59 20.55 27.43
CA GLN A 544 48.86 19.85 27.62
C GLN A 544 49.46 19.34 26.31
N ASN A 545 48.62 18.78 25.41
CA ASN A 545 49.06 18.37 24.07
C ASN A 545 49.62 19.54 23.24
N LEU A 546 49.03 20.75 23.36
CA LEU A 546 49.56 21.94 22.66
C LEU A 546 50.90 22.38 23.23
N LEU A 547 51.06 22.40 24.57
CA LEU A 547 52.29 22.75 25.25
C LEU A 547 53.41 21.71 24.97
N ASP A 548 53.05 20.44 25.05
CA ASP A 548 53.99 19.34 24.74
C ASP A 548 54.50 19.43 23.29
N ASN A 549 53.59 19.75 22.34
CA ASN A 549 53.97 19.97 20.95
C ASN A 549 54.92 21.17 20.80
N ALA A 550 54.64 22.31 21.46
CA ALA A 550 55.48 23.48 21.40
C ALA A 550 56.93 23.18 21.90
N ILE A 551 57.08 22.44 23.01
CA ILE A 551 58.37 22.00 23.52
C ILE A 551 59.01 21.01 22.57
N GLN A 552 58.31 20.00 22.09
CA GLN A 552 58.81 18.90 21.30
C GLN A 552 59.32 19.35 19.92
N TYR A 553 58.68 20.36 19.33
CA TYR A 553 59.05 20.87 18.00
C TYR A 553 59.97 22.12 18.06
N SER A 554 60.47 22.49 19.26
CA SER A 554 61.47 23.53 19.48
C SER A 554 62.75 22.90 20.05
N PRO A 555 63.49 22.05 19.28
CA PRO A 555 64.63 21.25 19.82
C PRO A 555 65.82 22.08 20.27
N ASN A 556 65.92 23.30 19.81
CA ASN A 556 67.05 24.22 20.17
C ASN A 556 66.73 25.08 21.39
N GLY A 557 65.62 24.80 22.10
CA GLY A 557 65.12 25.69 23.14
C GLY A 557 64.41 26.90 22.55
N GLY A 558 64.18 27.93 23.34
CA GLY A 558 63.55 29.18 22.91
C GLY A 558 62.33 29.57 23.74
N GLY A 559 61.67 30.65 23.31
CA GLY A 559 60.49 31.16 23.96
C GLY A 559 59.21 30.45 23.52
N ILE A 560 58.39 30.07 24.50
CA ILE A 560 57.00 29.63 24.24
C ILE A 560 56.08 30.63 24.90
N VAL A 561 55.33 31.37 24.07
CA VAL A 561 54.39 32.40 24.54
C VAL A 561 52.99 31.84 24.51
N VAL A 562 52.36 31.86 25.69
CA VAL A 562 50.94 31.50 25.86
C VAL A 562 50.16 32.75 26.18
N ARG A 563 49.28 33.17 25.28
CA ARG A 563 48.48 34.38 25.46
C ARG A 563 47.01 34.05 25.54
N LEU A 564 46.33 34.60 26.57
CA LEU A 564 44.92 34.48 26.82
C LEU A 564 44.29 35.86 26.69
N SER A 565 43.39 36.04 25.69
CA SER A 565 42.77 37.33 25.38
C SER A 565 41.30 37.17 24.95
N GLU A 566 40.55 38.24 24.89
CA GLU A 566 39.21 38.26 24.31
C GLU A 566 39.27 38.87 22.91
N LYS A 567 38.93 38.11 21.89
CA LYS A 567 38.95 38.56 20.49
C LYS A 567 37.67 39.31 20.13
N THR A 568 36.55 38.82 20.57
CA THR A 568 35.23 39.41 20.47
C THR A 568 34.46 39.13 21.77
N PRO A 569 33.53 40.01 22.20
CA PRO A 569 32.79 39.77 23.43
C PRO A 569 32.16 38.38 23.48
N GLY A 570 32.48 37.62 24.53
CA GLY A 570 32.02 36.23 24.73
C GLY A 570 32.88 35.15 24.06
N VAL A 571 34.00 35.48 23.38
CA VAL A 571 34.93 34.52 22.79
C VAL A 571 36.33 34.67 23.38
N LEU A 572 36.71 33.72 24.20
CA LEU A 572 38.04 33.56 24.76
C LEU A 572 38.99 32.97 23.75
N THR A 573 40.11 33.62 23.50
CA THR A 573 41.14 33.15 22.55
C THR A 573 42.42 32.80 23.31
N LEU A 574 42.83 31.54 23.22
CA LEU A 574 44.13 31.07 23.72
C LEU A 574 45.07 30.89 22.53
N LYS A 575 46.23 31.57 22.57
CA LYS A 575 47.30 31.39 21.59
C LYS A 575 48.48 30.71 22.28
N VAL A 576 49.01 29.67 21.64
CA VAL A 576 50.23 28.99 22.02
C VAL A 576 51.20 29.13 20.85
N SER A 577 52.25 29.92 21.05
CA SER A 577 53.25 30.24 20.04
C SER A 577 54.63 29.71 20.42
N ASP A 578 55.30 29.03 19.55
CA ASP A 578 56.68 28.51 19.67
C ASP A 578 57.60 29.09 18.58
N GLU A 579 58.89 29.12 18.87
CA GLU A 579 59.95 29.46 17.93
C GLU A 579 60.66 28.21 17.35
N GLY A 580 59.85 27.17 17.10
CA GLY A 580 60.32 25.86 16.66
C GLY A 580 60.57 25.76 15.16
N VAL A 581 60.68 24.52 14.70
CA VAL A 581 61.02 24.21 13.30
C VAL A 581 59.90 24.60 12.28
N GLY A 582 58.72 24.93 12.77
CA GLY A 582 57.57 25.27 11.93
C GLY A 582 57.00 24.08 11.13
N ILE A 583 55.93 24.34 10.36
CA ILE A 583 55.18 23.35 9.60
C ILE A 583 55.05 23.81 8.16
N ASP A 584 55.31 22.91 7.21
CA ASP A 584 55.17 23.16 5.78
C ASP A 584 53.70 23.49 5.43
N ALA A 585 53.48 24.44 4.54
CA ALA A 585 52.14 24.89 4.13
C ALA A 585 51.24 23.76 3.61
N LYS A 586 51.79 22.76 2.94
CA LYS A 586 51.04 21.58 2.47
C LYS A 586 50.61 20.66 3.62
N ALA A 587 51.37 20.61 4.69
CA ALA A 587 51.07 19.80 5.87
C ALA A 587 50.01 20.44 6.74
N LEU A 588 49.88 21.78 6.79
CA LEU A 588 48.93 22.50 7.61
C LEU A 588 47.48 22.07 7.43
N ALA A 589 47.07 21.67 6.22
CA ALA A 589 45.75 21.19 5.94
C ALA A 589 45.40 19.85 6.64
N HIS A 590 46.43 19.05 6.96
CA HIS A 590 46.29 17.66 7.42
C HIS A 590 46.71 17.43 8.88
N ILE A 591 47.29 18.44 9.58
CA ILE A 591 47.85 18.24 10.93
C ILE A 591 46.84 17.79 11.99
N PHE A 592 45.53 18.04 11.75
CA PHE A 592 44.43 17.62 12.61
C PHE A 592 43.80 16.29 12.20
N GLU A 593 44.33 15.64 11.13
CA GLU A 593 43.85 14.32 10.72
C GLU A 593 44.42 13.22 11.63
N ARG A 594 43.66 12.14 11.81
CA ARG A 594 44.01 11.01 12.66
C ARG A 594 45.25 10.28 12.08
N HIS A 595 46.25 10.06 12.94
CA HIS A 595 47.54 9.42 12.58
C HIS A 595 48.41 10.20 11.57
N TYR A 596 48.10 11.46 11.27
CA TYR A 596 48.92 12.29 10.40
C TYR A 596 50.21 12.74 11.10
N ARG A 597 51.34 12.71 10.37
CA ARG A 597 52.68 13.13 10.83
C ARG A 597 53.46 13.77 9.69
N THR A 598 54.13 14.86 9.98
CA THR A 598 55.06 15.49 9.04
C THR A 598 56.37 14.70 8.98
N LYS A 599 56.95 14.52 7.79
CA LYS A 599 58.20 13.79 7.58
C LYS A 599 59.44 14.59 7.97
N GLN A 600 59.29 15.84 8.39
CA GLN A 600 60.36 16.83 8.46
C GLN A 600 61.22 16.79 9.74
N VAL A 601 60.84 16.02 10.75
CA VAL A 601 61.62 15.93 11.98
C VAL A 601 61.98 14.48 12.27
N GLU A 602 63.19 14.07 11.77
CA GLU A 602 63.76 12.76 12.11
C GLU A 602 64.06 12.72 13.62
N GLY A 603 63.49 11.74 14.32
CA GLY A 603 63.75 11.52 15.74
C GLY A 603 62.63 11.97 16.69
N VAL A 604 61.69 12.81 16.28
CA VAL A 604 60.53 13.15 17.10
C VAL A 604 59.49 12.03 17.00
N ILE A 605 59.31 11.32 18.10
CA ILE A 605 58.44 10.14 18.17
C ILE A 605 57.08 10.52 18.71
N GLY A 606 55.98 10.49 17.89
CA GLY A 606 54.60 10.76 18.29
C GLY A 606 53.59 9.78 17.70
N SER A 607 52.41 9.66 18.30
CA SER A 607 51.30 8.77 17.84
C SER A 607 50.51 9.32 16.65
N GLY A 608 50.64 10.62 16.35
CA GLY A 608 49.76 11.33 15.37
C GLY A 608 48.31 11.49 15.85
N LEU A 609 48.03 11.27 17.12
CA LEU A 609 46.70 11.38 17.69
C LEU A 609 46.49 12.69 18.51
N GLY A 610 47.56 13.37 18.91
CA GLY A 610 47.49 14.52 19.82
C GLY A 610 46.68 15.68 19.27
N LEU A 611 46.99 16.19 18.07
CA LEU A 611 46.28 17.32 17.46
C LEU A 611 44.87 16.96 17.03
N TYR A 612 44.62 15.74 16.56
CA TYR A 612 43.26 15.23 16.32
C TYR A 612 42.43 15.28 17.61
N LEU A 613 42.99 14.82 18.73
CA LEU A 613 42.31 14.84 20.03
C LEU A 613 42.06 16.26 20.49
N VAL A 614 43.03 17.17 20.34
CA VAL A 614 42.85 18.59 20.64
C VAL A 614 41.67 19.17 19.90
N ARG A 615 41.63 19.02 18.59
CA ARG A 615 40.54 19.50 17.74
C ARG A 615 39.18 18.92 18.19
N ALA A 616 39.09 17.62 18.41
CA ALA A 616 37.87 16.96 18.85
C ALA A 616 37.38 17.43 20.21
N ILE A 617 38.30 17.70 21.16
CA ILE A 617 37.97 18.24 22.48
C ILE A 617 37.45 19.68 22.35
N ILE A 618 38.14 20.53 21.59
CA ILE A 618 37.76 21.94 21.42
C ILE A 618 36.39 22.04 20.72
N GLU A 619 36.15 21.29 19.65
CA GLU A 619 34.86 21.25 18.95
C GLU A 619 33.74 20.78 19.88
N GLN A 620 34.00 19.83 20.80
CA GLN A 620 33.00 19.37 21.78
C GLN A 620 32.69 20.42 22.85
N HIS A 621 33.59 21.39 23.06
CA HIS A 621 33.41 22.55 23.92
C HIS A 621 32.84 23.77 23.16
N ASP A 622 32.26 23.53 21.97
CA ASP A 622 31.66 24.55 21.09
C ASP A 622 32.72 25.61 20.64
N GLY A 623 34.01 25.23 20.63
CA GLY A 623 35.12 26.07 20.22
C GLY A 623 35.67 25.71 18.83
N THR A 624 36.68 26.48 18.41
CA THR A 624 37.44 26.24 17.18
C THR A 624 38.93 26.30 17.43
N ILE A 625 39.70 25.53 16.66
CA ILE A 625 41.18 25.59 16.65
C ILE A 625 41.71 25.85 15.27
N THR A 626 42.66 26.75 15.17
CA THR A 626 43.40 27.06 13.93
C THR A 626 44.91 27.01 14.18
N CYS A 627 45.70 26.85 13.12
CA CYS A 627 47.15 26.81 13.20
C CYS A 627 47.73 27.74 12.13
N ARG A 628 48.71 28.54 12.52
CA ARG A 628 49.55 29.32 11.63
C ARG A 628 51.00 28.93 11.85
N SER A 629 51.74 28.63 10.80
CA SER A 629 53.13 28.24 10.90
C SER A 629 53.90 28.59 9.64
N VAL A 630 55.15 28.96 9.84
CA VAL A 630 56.13 29.19 8.77
C VAL A 630 57.33 28.30 9.04
N LEU A 631 57.76 27.57 8.05
CA LEU A 631 58.89 26.67 8.20
C LEU A 631 60.16 27.43 8.59
N GLY A 632 60.80 27.07 9.72
CA GLY A 632 61.97 27.72 10.29
C GLY A 632 61.68 28.93 11.18
N GLU A 633 60.43 29.38 11.31
CA GLU A 633 60.08 30.56 12.12
C GLU A 633 59.20 30.21 13.35
N GLY A 634 58.61 29.00 13.38
CA GLY A 634 57.82 28.53 14.48
C GLY A 634 56.33 28.28 14.14
N THR A 635 55.53 27.97 15.18
CA THR A 635 54.10 27.63 15.04
C THR A 635 53.30 28.37 16.08
N THR A 636 52.09 28.81 15.68
CA THR A 636 51.08 29.37 16.57
C THR A 636 49.78 28.60 16.42
N PHE A 637 49.30 27.97 17.48
CA PHE A 637 47.95 27.42 17.60
C PHE A 637 47.04 28.47 18.27
N GLU A 638 45.89 28.72 17.68
CA GLU A 638 44.88 29.62 18.16
C GLU A 638 43.61 28.83 18.46
N VAL A 639 43.15 28.85 19.71
CA VAL A 639 41.94 28.16 20.19
C VAL A 639 40.93 29.21 20.62
N ASP A 640 39.76 29.22 20.02
CA ASP A 640 38.65 30.07 20.39
C ASP A 640 37.59 29.24 21.16
N LEU A 641 37.18 29.70 22.35
CA LEU A 641 36.20 29.04 23.20
C LEU A 641 35.12 30.03 23.64
N PRO A 642 33.85 29.60 23.69
CA PRO A 642 32.81 30.44 24.31
C PRO A 642 33.06 30.59 25.83
N HIS A 643 33.03 31.83 26.31
CA HIS A 643 33.15 32.10 27.73
C HIS A 643 32.05 33.04 28.22
N THR A 644 31.80 33.00 29.53
CA THR A 644 30.93 33.97 30.21
C THR A 644 31.84 34.90 31.01
N SER A 645 31.87 36.18 30.61
CA SER A 645 32.54 37.20 31.41
C SER A 645 31.85 37.27 32.80
N PRO A 646 32.57 37.19 33.92
CA PRO A 646 31.96 37.46 35.19
C PRO A 646 31.52 38.94 35.21
N ARG A 647 30.21 39.18 35.43
CA ARG A 647 29.67 40.53 35.66
C ARG A 647 30.21 41.06 36.96
#